data_6a96e6255cc358657309a82e9f4c5941
#
_entry.id   6a96e6255cc358657309a82e9f4c5941
#
_cell.length_a   1.000
_cell.length_b   1.000
_cell.length_c   1.000
_cell.angle_alpha   90.00
_cell.angle_beta   90.00
_cell.angle_gamma   90.00
#
_symmetry.space_group_name_H-M   'P 1'
#
loop_
_entity.id
_entity.type
_entity.pdbx_description
1 polymer ?
#
loop_
_entity_poly.entity_id
_entity_poly.type
_entity_poly.pdbx_seq_one_letter_code
_entity_poly.pdbx_strand_id
1 'polypeptide(L)'
;MDDTARTRVPDKPALEGLEAKWQERWDAEGTFRFDRTKSRDQIYSIDTPPPTMSGSLHIGHVFSYTHTDVIARFQRMRGREVFYPMGWDDNGLPTERRVQNYYGVRCDPSLPYEAAFQPPAEPAKPPISISRPNFVELCERLTKEDEKAFEHLWRYLGLSVDWLMTYATIDKRSRYASQIGFLHLLTKGLAYQLEAPTLWDVDFRTAVAQAELEDREREGAYHRLRFDREDAGAVEIETTRPELLPACVALVAHPDDERYKPLFGKDVLTPLFRARVPVLAHALADPAKGSGIAMICTFGDITDVTWWRELSLPVRAVIQPNGTLRTIVWGQAGWESQDAPAAQRAYDQMAGQSINKARAKSVELLRDAGAMIGEPRPIMHNVKFFEKGDRPLEIVTSRQWFIKTMDSRSAMIERGRQLKWHPEYMRVRFENWVNGLNGDWCISRQRFFGVPFPLWYPITGNGVTDYSRPIVADEARLPVDPSTDVPDGYQADQRDRPGGFTGDPDIMDTWATSSVSPQIAGGWRYDDDLFGRVFPMDLRPQAHDIIRTWLFSTVLRAHLEHDNLPWFHAAISGFVTDADRKKMSKSKGNVVTPFALLEQHGSDGVRYWAAKGGPGVDTVFDAGQMKVGRRLAIKVLNASKFILAPFDDSSANPPGVIAAQPITAAVDRAMLRNLADVVDQATEALDGYEYGRALDLTERHFWTFCDDYLEFVKGRRYGDQGVEGAASANSALVAALTVYLRLLAPYLPFATEEVWSWWKSGSIHRASWPSRLELTSRTGDVSDEDVEAWSYACELLSELRKRRSDAKQPLKVPIVRAVIADAPERLRRLGAFEADLLSAARIGAIERNPRAGELAIEVEFGSAAESA
;
A
#
# COMPACT_ATOMS: atom_id res chain seq x y z
N MET A 1 3.95 41.79 -9.73
CA MET A 1 5.29 41.30 -9.37
C MET A 1 6.05 41.11 -10.68
N ASP A 2 7.20 41.71 -10.79
CA ASP A 2 8.00 41.80 -12.02
C ASP A 2 8.43 40.41 -12.48
N ASP A 3 7.79 39.85 -13.50
CA ASP A 3 8.04 38.51 -14.07
C ASP A 3 9.12 38.60 -15.18
N THR A 4 10.19 39.34 -14.92
CA THR A 4 11.34 39.51 -15.81
C THR A 4 12.45 38.50 -15.46
N ALA A 5 12.11 37.22 -15.33
CA ALA A 5 13.15 36.19 -15.31
C ALA A 5 13.80 36.14 -16.71
N ARG A 6 15.12 36.29 -16.77
CA ARG A 6 15.87 36.17 -18.03
C ARG A 6 15.71 34.78 -18.61
N THR A 7 15.26 34.66 -19.84
CA THR A 7 15.08 33.36 -20.52
C THR A 7 16.45 32.73 -20.80
N ARG A 8 16.70 31.54 -20.24
CA ARG A 8 17.96 30.80 -20.42
C ARG A 8 17.68 29.40 -20.94
N VAL A 9 17.46 29.28 -22.22
CA VAL A 9 17.24 27.97 -22.86
C VAL A 9 18.58 27.29 -23.12
N PRO A 10 18.83 26.07 -22.60
CA PRO A 10 20.09 25.37 -22.84
C PRO A 10 20.21 24.90 -24.29
N ASP A 11 21.45 24.94 -24.85
CA ASP A 11 21.72 24.47 -26.21
C ASP A 11 21.40 22.98 -26.40
N LYS A 12 21.62 22.17 -25.39
CA LYS A 12 21.35 20.73 -25.41
C LYS A 12 20.66 20.34 -24.14
N PRO A 13 19.32 20.49 -24.05
CA PRO A 13 18.59 20.04 -22.87
C PRO A 13 18.70 18.52 -22.74
N ALA A 14 18.92 18.03 -21.50
CA ALA A 14 19.08 16.61 -21.20
C ALA A 14 18.32 16.29 -19.92
N LEU A 15 17.95 15.02 -19.75
CA LEU A 15 17.32 14.51 -18.53
C LEU A 15 18.36 14.12 -17.47
N GLU A 16 19.56 13.81 -17.89
CA GLU A 16 20.65 13.32 -17.02
C GLU A 16 21.01 14.37 -15.96
N GLY A 17 20.95 13.97 -14.70
CA GLY A 17 21.29 14.81 -13.55
C GLY A 17 20.18 15.73 -13.06
N LEU A 18 18.98 15.72 -13.65
CA LEU A 18 17.85 16.54 -13.20
C LEU A 18 17.38 16.14 -11.80
N GLU A 19 17.41 14.86 -11.48
CA GLU A 19 16.99 14.35 -10.17
C GLU A 19 17.82 15.01 -9.05
N ALA A 20 19.15 14.97 -9.16
CA ALA A 20 20.03 15.56 -8.16
C ALA A 20 19.89 17.08 -8.08
N LYS A 21 19.87 17.75 -9.26
CA LYS A 21 19.72 19.21 -9.36
C LYS A 21 18.47 19.71 -8.68
N TRP A 22 17.31 19.07 -8.96
CA TRP A 22 16.03 19.56 -8.48
C TRP A 22 15.73 19.18 -7.05
N GLN A 23 16.23 18.02 -6.56
CA GLN A 23 16.16 17.67 -5.13
C GLN A 23 16.86 18.72 -4.29
N GLU A 24 18.11 19.04 -4.60
CA GLU A 24 18.89 20.04 -3.86
C GLU A 24 18.16 21.39 -3.85
N ARG A 25 17.63 21.80 -4.99
CA ARG A 25 16.95 23.09 -5.12
C ARG A 25 15.61 23.13 -4.38
N TRP A 26 14.77 22.08 -4.49
CA TRP A 26 13.50 22.01 -3.77
C TRP A 26 13.70 22.02 -2.26
N ASP A 27 14.75 21.35 -1.76
CA ASP A 27 15.10 21.38 -0.34
C ASP A 27 15.57 22.77 0.11
N ALA A 28 16.45 23.42 -0.66
CA ALA A 28 16.99 24.74 -0.35
C ALA A 28 15.88 25.82 -0.36
N GLU A 29 14.97 25.76 -1.33
CA GLU A 29 13.85 26.70 -1.46
C GLU A 29 12.67 26.34 -0.56
N GLY A 30 12.65 25.15 0.08
CA GLY A 30 11.53 24.66 0.88
C GLY A 30 10.24 24.49 0.07
N THR A 31 10.36 24.04 -1.18
CA THR A 31 9.25 23.98 -2.16
C THR A 31 8.06 23.16 -1.64
N PHE A 32 8.30 22.11 -0.84
CA PHE A 32 7.28 21.19 -0.33
C PHE A 32 7.03 21.35 1.17
N ARG A 33 7.63 22.35 1.83
CA ARG A 33 7.40 22.61 3.25
C ARG A 33 5.95 22.98 3.52
N PHE A 34 5.40 22.40 4.58
CA PHE A 34 4.05 22.67 5.04
C PHE A 34 3.95 23.99 5.81
N ASP A 35 3.08 24.88 5.36
CA ASP A 35 2.80 26.15 6.02
C ASP A 35 1.70 25.98 7.09
N ARG A 36 2.09 25.91 8.33
CA ARG A 36 1.20 25.76 9.50
C ARG A 36 0.26 26.97 9.73
N THR A 37 0.44 28.08 9.05
CA THR A 37 -0.40 29.28 9.22
C THR A 37 -1.76 29.12 8.52
N LYS A 38 -1.88 28.16 7.60
CA LYS A 38 -3.10 27.93 6.83
C LYS A 38 -4.21 27.33 7.69
N SER A 39 -5.44 27.72 7.39
CA SER A 39 -6.63 27.16 8.02
C SER A 39 -7.00 25.78 7.46
N ARG A 40 -7.79 24.98 8.20
CA ARG A 40 -8.17 23.60 7.81
C ARG A 40 -8.79 23.51 6.40
N ASP A 41 -9.60 24.46 6.03
CA ASP A 41 -10.24 24.54 4.70
C ASP A 41 -9.24 24.78 3.53
N GLN A 42 -8.08 25.35 3.84
CA GLN A 42 -6.98 25.55 2.88
C GLN A 42 -6.01 24.37 2.82
N ILE A 43 -6.08 23.44 3.77
CA ILE A 43 -5.16 22.31 3.88
C ILE A 43 -5.72 21.08 3.16
N TYR A 44 -4.81 20.29 2.58
CA TYR A 44 -5.06 18.93 2.13
C TYR A 44 -4.07 17.99 2.81
N SER A 45 -4.55 17.15 3.71
CA SER A 45 -3.74 16.30 4.56
C SER A 45 -3.75 14.84 4.12
N ILE A 46 -2.58 14.20 4.10
CA ILE A 46 -2.36 12.85 3.58
C ILE A 46 -1.77 11.96 4.67
N ASP A 47 -2.46 10.86 5.01
CA ASP A 47 -1.97 9.81 5.88
C ASP A 47 -1.34 8.69 5.05
N THR A 48 -0.05 8.82 4.77
CA THR A 48 0.69 7.88 3.92
C THR A 48 1.11 6.64 4.70
N PRO A 49 0.98 5.42 4.11
CA PRO A 49 1.49 4.22 4.74
C PRO A 49 2.99 4.32 5.06
N PRO A 50 3.41 4.18 6.33
CA PRO A 50 4.82 4.04 6.61
C PRO A 50 5.33 2.70 6.04
N PRO A 51 6.33 2.70 5.14
CA PRO A 51 6.90 1.46 4.65
C PRO A 51 7.63 0.70 5.77
N THR A 52 7.49 -0.62 5.79
CA THR A 52 8.16 -1.47 6.78
C THR A 52 9.67 -1.56 6.52
N MET A 53 10.48 -1.22 7.53
CA MET A 53 11.95 -1.14 7.45
C MET A 53 12.63 -2.50 7.56
N SER A 54 12.08 -3.56 7.01
CA SER A 54 12.61 -4.94 7.10
C SER A 54 13.24 -5.46 5.82
N GLY A 55 13.56 -4.57 4.88
CA GLY A 55 14.16 -4.97 3.62
C GLY A 55 14.22 -3.83 2.62
N SER A 56 14.56 -4.14 1.36
CA SER A 56 14.57 -3.15 0.29
C SER A 56 13.15 -2.80 -0.17
N LEU A 57 12.93 -1.56 -0.57
CA LEU A 57 11.76 -1.16 -1.34
C LEU A 57 11.66 -1.99 -2.62
N HIS A 58 10.45 -2.24 -3.07
CA HIS A 58 10.17 -2.93 -4.32
C HIS A 58 9.30 -2.06 -5.24
N ILE A 59 9.22 -2.45 -6.49
CA ILE A 59 8.52 -1.67 -7.52
C ILE A 59 7.04 -1.38 -7.19
N GLY A 60 6.38 -2.23 -6.40
CA GLY A 60 5.02 -1.98 -5.91
C GLY A 60 4.92 -0.75 -4.98
N HIS A 61 5.97 -0.46 -4.19
CA HIS A 61 6.01 0.79 -3.41
C HIS A 61 6.13 1.99 -4.35
N VAL A 62 7.06 1.96 -5.31
CA VAL A 62 7.21 3.03 -6.31
C VAL A 62 5.89 3.31 -7.02
N PHE A 63 5.16 2.26 -7.40
CA PHE A 63 3.85 2.34 -8.02
C PHE A 63 2.84 3.10 -7.15
N SER A 64 2.61 2.65 -5.92
CA SER A 64 1.61 3.22 -5.03
C SER A 64 1.96 4.64 -4.55
N TYR A 65 3.23 4.91 -4.22
CA TYR A 65 3.65 6.24 -3.76
C TYR A 65 3.68 7.27 -4.89
N THR A 66 3.91 6.85 -6.14
CA THR A 66 3.76 7.74 -7.29
C THR A 66 2.31 8.22 -7.43
N HIS A 67 1.32 7.32 -7.26
CA HIS A 67 -0.10 7.71 -7.30
C HIS A 67 -0.42 8.78 -6.25
N THR A 68 0.07 8.57 -5.03
CA THR A 68 -0.09 9.54 -3.93
C THR A 68 0.50 10.90 -4.29
N ASP A 69 1.73 10.91 -4.82
CA ASP A 69 2.44 12.14 -5.14
C ASP A 69 1.82 12.91 -6.31
N VAL A 70 1.23 12.21 -7.29
CA VAL A 70 0.45 12.84 -8.37
C VAL A 70 -0.71 13.64 -7.77
N ILE A 71 -1.45 13.07 -6.85
CA ILE A 71 -2.57 13.77 -6.18
C ILE A 71 -2.05 14.91 -5.29
N ALA A 72 -0.97 14.69 -4.53
CA ALA A 72 -0.37 15.73 -3.70
C ALA A 72 0.05 16.96 -4.51
N ARG A 73 0.73 16.75 -5.67
CA ARG A 73 1.12 17.84 -6.59
C ARG A 73 -0.08 18.53 -7.20
N PHE A 74 -1.08 17.79 -7.65
CA PHE A 74 -2.32 18.33 -8.17
C PHE A 74 -3.02 19.21 -7.13
N GLN A 75 -3.20 18.76 -5.91
CA GLN A 75 -3.86 19.52 -4.84
C GLN A 75 -3.06 20.79 -4.48
N ARG A 76 -1.73 20.73 -4.48
CA ARG A 76 -0.87 21.89 -4.27
C ARG A 76 -1.06 22.93 -5.37
N MET A 77 -1.11 22.49 -6.62
CA MET A 77 -1.36 23.37 -7.77
C MET A 77 -2.81 23.89 -7.79
N ARG A 78 -3.76 23.20 -7.13
CA ARG A 78 -5.14 23.68 -6.88
C ARG A 78 -5.21 24.75 -5.77
N GLY A 79 -4.06 25.12 -5.21
CA GLY A 79 -3.96 26.18 -4.18
C GLY A 79 -4.17 25.66 -2.75
N ARG A 80 -4.20 24.33 -2.55
CA ARG A 80 -4.22 23.74 -1.22
C ARG A 80 -2.81 23.71 -0.63
N GLU A 81 -2.69 23.93 0.66
CA GLU A 81 -1.47 23.63 1.38
C GLU A 81 -1.45 22.14 1.74
N VAL A 82 -0.44 21.41 1.27
CA VAL A 82 -0.44 19.95 1.37
C VAL A 82 0.39 19.50 2.56
N PHE A 83 -0.27 18.93 3.56
CA PHE A 83 0.36 18.21 4.67
C PHE A 83 0.69 16.80 4.19
N TYR A 84 1.97 16.54 3.93
CA TYR A 84 2.45 15.28 3.38
C TYR A 84 3.69 14.81 4.14
N PRO A 85 3.53 14.27 5.36
CA PRO A 85 4.62 13.69 6.12
C PRO A 85 4.99 12.30 5.59
N MET A 86 6.22 11.83 5.91
CA MET A 86 6.63 10.45 5.67
C MET A 86 6.84 9.73 7.01
N GLY A 87 6.27 8.53 7.14
CA GLY A 87 6.48 7.65 8.27
C GLY A 87 7.39 6.47 7.92
N TRP A 88 7.99 5.86 8.94
CA TRP A 88 8.78 4.62 8.87
C TRP A 88 8.19 3.59 9.83
N ASP A 89 7.87 2.38 9.33
CA ASP A 89 7.36 1.30 10.19
C ASP A 89 8.51 0.39 10.61
N ASP A 90 9.10 0.74 11.75
CA ASP A 90 10.26 0.08 12.34
C ASP A 90 9.88 -1.03 13.32
N ASN A 91 8.61 -1.19 13.61
CA ASN A 91 8.10 -1.99 14.71
C ASN A 91 8.09 -3.51 14.42
N GLY A 92 8.32 -4.31 15.44
CA GLY A 92 7.95 -5.71 15.54
C GLY A 92 8.88 -6.71 14.84
N LEU A 93 8.30 -7.90 14.59
CA LEU A 93 9.00 -9.07 14.07
C LEU A 93 9.82 -8.86 12.79
N PRO A 94 9.37 -8.08 11.80
CA PRO A 94 10.17 -7.87 10.59
C PRO A 94 11.55 -7.26 10.87
N THR A 95 11.60 -6.24 11.73
CA THR A 95 12.85 -5.57 12.14
C THR A 95 13.72 -6.49 12.97
N GLU A 96 13.15 -7.21 13.94
CA GLU A 96 13.90 -8.18 14.72
C GLU A 96 14.57 -9.23 13.83
N ARG A 97 13.86 -9.80 12.85
CA ARG A 97 14.41 -10.76 11.87
C ARG A 97 15.52 -10.15 11.03
N ARG A 98 15.35 -8.89 10.61
CA ARG A 98 16.36 -8.15 9.86
C ARG A 98 17.65 -8.04 10.66
N VAL A 99 17.56 -7.65 11.93
CA VAL A 99 18.69 -7.50 12.85
C VAL A 99 19.34 -8.85 13.16
N GLN A 100 18.54 -9.88 13.47
CA GLN A 100 19.02 -11.24 13.72
C GLN A 100 19.84 -11.77 12.55
N ASN A 101 19.35 -11.60 11.33
CA ASN A 101 20.02 -12.08 10.12
C ASN A 101 21.25 -11.23 9.76
N TYR A 102 21.16 -9.90 9.94
CA TYR A 102 22.22 -8.98 9.55
C TYR A 102 23.46 -9.08 10.45
N TYR A 103 23.23 -9.19 11.78
CA TYR A 103 24.34 -9.27 12.74
C TYR A 103 24.63 -10.71 13.23
N GLY A 104 23.78 -11.68 12.95
CA GLY A 104 23.93 -13.03 13.49
C GLY A 104 23.72 -13.06 15.02
N VAL A 105 22.71 -12.38 15.52
CA VAL A 105 22.40 -12.29 16.97
C VAL A 105 21.02 -12.84 17.29
N ARG A 106 20.81 -13.19 18.56
CA ARG A 106 19.50 -13.58 19.12
C ARG A 106 19.29 -12.86 20.44
N CYS A 107 18.09 -12.33 20.66
CA CYS A 107 17.71 -11.76 21.95
C CYS A 107 17.50 -12.87 23.01
N ASP A 108 18.15 -12.71 24.16
CA ASP A 108 17.95 -13.47 25.37
C ASP A 108 17.75 -12.47 26.55
N PRO A 109 16.50 -12.25 27.00
CA PRO A 109 16.20 -11.26 28.01
C PRO A 109 16.76 -11.62 29.41
N SER A 110 17.26 -12.86 29.62
CA SER A 110 17.90 -13.26 30.87
C SER A 110 19.32 -12.74 31.02
N LEU A 111 19.94 -12.28 29.90
CA LEU A 111 21.31 -11.75 29.93
C LEU A 111 21.35 -10.30 30.41
N PRO A 112 22.38 -9.92 31.17
CA PRO A 112 22.54 -8.53 31.59
C PRO A 112 22.97 -7.63 30.42
N TYR A 113 22.66 -6.35 30.53
CA TYR A 113 23.11 -5.33 29.58
C TYR A 113 24.64 -5.21 29.55
N GLU A 114 25.20 -5.15 28.35
CA GLU A 114 26.63 -4.94 28.09
C GLU A 114 26.85 -3.62 27.34
N ALA A 115 27.30 -2.58 28.04
CA ALA A 115 27.44 -1.22 27.47
C ALA A 115 28.47 -1.11 26.34
N ALA A 116 29.44 -2.00 26.26
CA ALA A 116 30.48 -2.02 25.24
C ALA A 116 30.24 -3.05 24.15
N PHE A 117 29.05 -3.62 24.07
CA PHE A 117 28.75 -4.65 23.08
C PHE A 117 28.89 -4.09 21.65
N GLN A 118 29.66 -4.80 20.85
CA GLN A 118 29.79 -4.56 19.41
C GLN A 118 29.35 -5.81 18.66
N PRO A 119 28.44 -5.68 17.68
CA PRO A 119 28.06 -6.83 16.88
C PRO A 119 29.25 -7.32 16.02
N PRO A 120 29.30 -8.63 15.68
CA PRO A 120 30.33 -9.15 14.79
C PRO A 120 30.30 -8.46 13.43
N ALA A 121 31.47 -8.34 12.80
CA ALA A 121 31.61 -7.74 11.46
C ALA A 121 30.91 -8.55 10.37
N GLU A 122 30.81 -9.89 10.56
CA GLU A 122 30.04 -10.80 9.72
C GLU A 122 28.99 -11.53 10.57
N PRO A 123 27.82 -11.91 10.01
CA PRO A 123 26.77 -12.61 10.76
C PRO A 123 27.28 -13.89 11.41
N ALA A 124 27.23 -13.96 12.74
CA ALA A 124 27.69 -15.12 13.49
C ALA A 124 26.85 -16.37 13.20
N LYS A 125 27.49 -17.53 13.09
CA LYS A 125 26.86 -18.83 12.92
C LYS A 125 27.50 -19.85 13.88
N PRO A 126 26.80 -20.33 14.93
CA PRO A 126 25.42 -19.99 15.30
C PRO A 126 25.26 -18.57 15.81
N PRO A 127 24.02 -18.02 15.84
CA PRO A 127 23.76 -16.67 16.34
C PRO A 127 24.18 -16.49 17.79
N ILE A 128 24.75 -15.32 18.12
CA ILE A 128 25.19 -14.96 19.48
C ILE A 128 23.97 -14.50 20.28
N SER A 129 23.78 -15.02 21.50
CA SER A 129 22.77 -14.52 22.42
C SER A 129 23.22 -13.21 23.05
N ILE A 130 22.36 -12.19 23.02
CA ILE A 130 22.58 -10.87 23.61
C ILE A 130 21.37 -10.42 24.42
N SER A 131 21.60 -9.51 25.37
CA SER A 131 20.53 -8.98 26.22
C SER A 131 19.46 -8.22 25.40
N ARG A 132 18.23 -8.09 25.95
CA ARG A 132 17.19 -7.30 25.31
C ARG A 132 17.60 -5.84 25.06
N PRO A 133 18.21 -5.09 26.00
CA PRO A 133 18.67 -3.73 25.73
C PRO A 133 19.67 -3.65 24.57
N ASN A 134 20.69 -4.52 24.52
CA ASN A 134 21.62 -4.55 23.39
C ASN A 134 20.94 -4.89 22.05
N PHE A 135 19.96 -5.79 22.08
CA PHE A 135 19.19 -6.13 20.90
C PHE A 135 18.36 -4.94 20.39
N VAL A 136 17.72 -4.19 21.29
CA VAL A 136 16.96 -2.97 20.98
C VAL A 136 17.88 -1.90 20.37
N GLU A 137 19.07 -1.67 20.95
CA GLU A 137 20.08 -0.74 20.40
C GLU A 137 20.49 -1.09 18.97
N LEU A 138 20.66 -2.39 18.67
CA LEU A 138 20.96 -2.85 17.32
C LEU A 138 19.77 -2.64 16.34
N CYS A 139 18.54 -2.84 16.83
CA CYS A 139 17.34 -2.55 16.05
C CYS A 139 17.27 -1.06 15.70
N GLU A 140 17.40 -0.17 16.68
CA GLU A 140 17.37 1.28 16.48
C GLU A 140 18.50 1.77 15.55
N ARG A 141 19.67 1.14 15.62
CA ARG A 141 20.79 1.48 14.75
C ARG A 141 20.53 1.09 13.30
N LEU A 142 20.08 -0.14 13.05
CA LEU A 142 19.87 -0.66 11.71
C LEU A 142 18.68 0.01 11.02
N THR A 143 17.60 0.29 11.75
CA THR A 143 16.44 1.00 11.17
C THR A 143 16.82 2.40 10.70
N LYS A 144 17.63 3.14 11.44
CA LYS A 144 18.12 4.47 11.00
C LYS A 144 18.96 4.43 9.72
N GLU A 145 19.69 3.34 9.49
CA GLU A 145 20.44 3.15 8.24
C GLU A 145 19.46 2.82 7.07
N ASP A 146 18.50 1.94 7.31
CA ASP A 146 17.48 1.56 6.32
C ASP A 146 16.56 2.75 5.98
N GLU A 147 16.13 3.59 6.97
CA GLU A 147 15.37 4.82 6.76
C GLU A 147 16.07 5.77 5.77
N LYS A 148 17.38 6.01 5.96
CA LYS A 148 18.15 6.87 5.05
C LYS A 148 18.20 6.32 3.63
N ALA A 149 18.34 5.00 3.48
CA ALA A 149 18.34 4.37 2.16
C ALA A 149 16.98 4.52 1.46
N PHE A 150 15.89 4.41 2.22
CA PHE A 150 14.53 4.57 1.71
C PHE A 150 14.23 6.05 1.37
N GLU A 151 14.62 6.98 2.25
CA GLU A 151 14.50 8.41 1.98
C GLU A 151 15.26 8.80 0.71
N HIS A 152 16.48 8.31 0.52
CA HIS A 152 17.26 8.56 -0.69
C HIS A 152 16.52 8.10 -1.95
N LEU A 153 15.93 6.91 -1.94
CA LEU A 153 15.16 6.40 -3.09
C LEU A 153 13.91 7.23 -3.34
N TRP A 154 13.17 7.64 -2.29
CA TRP A 154 11.97 8.46 -2.42
C TRP A 154 12.28 9.87 -2.93
N ARG A 155 13.36 10.45 -2.47
CA ARG A 155 13.87 11.72 -2.99
C ARG A 155 14.25 11.59 -4.46
N TYR A 156 14.96 10.53 -4.83
CA TYR A 156 15.35 10.28 -6.21
C TYR A 156 14.12 10.07 -7.12
N LEU A 157 13.10 9.38 -6.66
CA LEU A 157 11.80 9.26 -7.34
C LEU A 157 11.06 10.61 -7.46
N GLY A 158 11.44 11.60 -6.65
CA GLY A 158 10.87 12.94 -6.66
C GLY A 158 9.55 13.06 -5.91
N LEU A 159 9.37 12.38 -4.77
CA LEU A 159 8.20 12.57 -3.94
C LEU A 159 8.18 13.97 -3.31
N SER A 160 7.03 14.64 -3.35
CA SER A 160 6.84 16.02 -2.84
C SER A 160 6.49 16.07 -1.35
N VAL A 161 7.17 15.23 -0.56
CA VAL A 161 7.05 15.09 0.88
C VAL A 161 7.73 16.27 1.60
N ASP A 162 7.19 16.68 2.73
CA ASP A 162 7.91 17.53 3.69
C ASP A 162 8.84 16.67 4.56
N TRP A 163 10.11 16.57 4.18
CA TRP A 163 11.11 15.75 4.84
C TRP A 163 11.48 16.21 6.25
N LEU A 164 11.00 17.37 6.70
CA LEU A 164 11.15 17.82 8.09
C LEU A 164 10.06 17.26 9.02
N MET A 165 9.02 16.65 8.42
CA MET A 165 7.87 16.08 9.14
C MET A 165 7.89 14.55 9.13
N THR A 166 9.07 13.94 9.15
CA THR A 166 9.21 12.49 9.23
C THR A 166 8.95 11.98 10.65
N TYR A 167 8.50 10.74 10.76
CA TYR A 167 8.34 10.03 12.04
C TYR A 167 8.62 8.54 11.86
N ALA A 168 8.99 7.87 12.95
CA ALA A 168 9.07 6.42 13.00
C ALA A 168 8.00 5.88 13.95
N THR A 169 7.37 4.73 13.64
CA THR A 169 6.29 4.16 14.49
C THR A 169 6.75 3.80 15.90
N ILE A 170 8.05 3.89 16.17
CA ILE A 170 8.69 3.58 17.46
C ILE A 170 9.45 4.76 18.05
N ASP A 171 9.41 5.95 17.43
CA ASP A 171 9.99 7.14 18.02
C ASP A 171 9.27 7.57 19.32
N LYS A 172 9.82 8.54 20.05
CA LYS A 172 9.25 8.97 21.32
C LYS A 172 7.78 9.45 21.19
N ARG A 173 7.45 10.17 20.10
CA ARG A 173 6.09 10.69 19.86
C ARG A 173 5.13 9.56 19.53
N SER A 174 5.57 8.61 18.72
CA SER A 174 4.78 7.45 18.29
C SER A 174 4.50 6.50 19.47
N ARG A 175 5.52 6.24 20.30
CA ARG A 175 5.34 5.47 21.54
C ARG A 175 4.35 6.17 22.48
N TYR A 176 4.48 7.49 22.66
CA TYR A 176 3.54 8.27 23.46
C TYR A 176 2.10 8.14 22.93
N ALA A 177 1.88 8.42 21.64
CA ALA A 177 0.55 8.36 21.04
C ALA A 177 -0.08 6.95 21.13
N SER A 178 0.70 5.90 20.91
CA SER A 178 0.24 4.53 21.00
C SER A 178 -0.12 4.13 22.44
N GLN A 179 0.73 4.49 23.42
CA GLN A 179 0.50 4.16 24.83
C GLN A 179 -0.66 4.94 25.43
N ILE A 180 -0.78 6.24 25.15
CA ILE A 180 -1.92 7.03 25.64
C ILE A 180 -3.23 6.60 25.00
N GLY A 181 -3.23 6.27 23.71
CA GLY A 181 -4.41 5.72 23.04
C GLY A 181 -4.83 4.36 23.62
N PHE A 182 -3.87 3.49 23.97
CA PHE A 182 -4.17 2.25 24.67
C PHE A 182 -4.78 2.51 26.07
N LEU A 183 -4.22 3.43 26.86
CA LEU A 183 -4.73 3.76 28.19
C LEU A 183 -6.15 4.35 28.13
N HIS A 184 -6.46 5.15 27.12
CA HIS A 184 -7.80 5.66 26.91
C HIS A 184 -8.80 4.53 26.60
N LEU A 185 -8.43 3.57 25.75
CA LEU A 185 -9.27 2.40 25.47
C LEU A 185 -9.45 1.52 26.71
N LEU A 186 -8.39 1.34 27.49
CA LEU A 186 -8.44 0.61 28.76
C LEU A 186 -9.41 1.26 29.74
N THR A 187 -9.33 2.57 29.93
CA THR A 187 -10.21 3.34 30.81
C THR A 187 -11.68 3.28 30.39
N LYS A 188 -11.92 3.25 29.07
CA LYS A 188 -13.27 3.08 28.48
C LYS A 188 -13.77 1.63 28.55
N GLY A 189 -12.96 0.67 29.02
CA GLY A 189 -13.27 -0.75 29.01
C GLY A 189 -13.35 -1.36 27.60
N LEU A 190 -12.73 -0.71 26.61
CA LEU A 190 -12.66 -1.13 25.22
C LEU A 190 -11.38 -1.94 24.92
N ALA A 191 -10.33 -1.79 25.74
CA ALA A 191 -9.20 -2.68 25.78
C ALA A 191 -9.28 -3.55 27.04
N TYR A 192 -8.95 -4.84 26.94
CA TYR A 192 -9.00 -5.78 28.07
C TYR A 192 -7.98 -6.90 27.89
N GLN A 193 -7.59 -7.52 29.00
CA GLN A 193 -6.70 -8.67 29.01
C GLN A 193 -7.48 -9.93 29.35
N LEU A 194 -7.21 -11.01 28.62
CA LEU A 194 -7.84 -12.30 28.85
C LEU A 194 -6.85 -13.43 28.58
N GLU A 195 -6.88 -14.45 29.43
CA GLU A 195 -6.24 -15.73 29.14
C GLU A 195 -7.21 -16.59 28.34
N ALA A 196 -6.89 -16.79 27.06
CA ALA A 196 -7.79 -17.41 26.08
C ALA A 196 -7.03 -18.27 25.07
N PRO A 197 -7.75 -19.19 24.40
CA PRO A 197 -7.21 -19.85 23.21
C PRO A 197 -6.82 -18.84 22.15
N THR A 198 -5.56 -18.85 21.76
CA THR A 198 -4.97 -17.86 20.85
C THR A 198 -4.26 -18.57 19.71
N LEU A 199 -4.47 -18.10 18.48
CA LEU A 199 -3.68 -18.52 17.32
C LEU A 199 -2.22 -18.15 17.54
N TRP A 200 -1.33 -19.12 17.34
CA TRP A 200 0.04 -19.04 17.78
C TRP A 200 1.03 -19.58 16.74
N ASP A 201 2.01 -18.80 16.44
CA ASP A 201 3.15 -19.25 15.64
C ASP A 201 4.22 -19.85 16.56
N VAL A 202 4.49 -21.14 16.37
CA VAL A 202 5.40 -21.88 17.24
C VAL A 202 6.88 -21.62 16.98
N ASP A 203 7.23 -21.10 15.81
CA ASP A 203 8.60 -20.76 15.45
C ASP A 203 8.96 -19.37 16.00
N PHE A 204 8.06 -18.41 15.81
CA PHE A 204 8.23 -17.07 16.37
C PHE A 204 7.78 -16.96 17.83
N ARG A 205 7.04 -17.95 18.33
CA ARG A 205 6.50 -18.00 19.69
C ARG A 205 5.71 -16.76 20.05
N THR A 206 4.75 -16.43 19.21
CA THR A 206 3.92 -15.22 19.35
C THR A 206 2.50 -15.46 18.90
N ALA A 207 1.58 -14.70 19.49
CA ALA A 207 0.19 -14.63 19.06
C ALA A 207 0.07 -14.04 17.65
N VAL A 208 -0.95 -14.49 16.90
CA VAL A 208 -1.26 -14.03 15.55
C VAL A 208 -2.72 -13.56 15.50
N ALA A 209 -2.95 -12.34 14.99
CA ALA A 209 -4.30 -11.81 14.84
C ALA A 209 -4.98 -12.36 13.58
N GLN A 210 -6.33 -12.33 13.55
CA GLN A 210 -7.11 -12.79 12.39
C GLN A 210 -6.67 -12.11 11.07
N ALA A 211 -6.28 -10.85 11.11
CA ALA A 211 -5.86 -10.09 9.95
C ALA A 211 -4.54 -10.57 9.32
N GLU A 212 -3.72 -11.32 10.06
CA GLU A 212 -2.41 -11.82 9.64
C GLU A 212 -2.46 -13.28 9.15
N LEU A 213 -3.68 -13.86 9.05
CA LEU A 213 -3.86 -15.24 8.61
C LEU A 213 -3.78 -15.39 7.10
N GLU A 214 -3.17 -16.50 6.69
CA GLU A 214 -3.15 -16.98 5.32
C GLU A 214 -3.59 -18.44 5.28
N ASP A 215 -4.52 -18.76 4.37
CA ASP A 215 -4.88 -20.15 4.08
C ASP A 215 -3.92 -20.73 3.07
N ARG A 216 -3.30 -21.87 3.40
CA ARG A 216 -2.44 -22.62 2.47
C ARG A 216 -2.95 -24.05 2.34
N GLU A 217 -3.10 -24.52 1.11
CA GLU A 217 -3.47 -25.89 0.83
C GLU A 217 -2.29 -26.83 1.16
N ARG A 218 -2.59 -27.89 1.92
CA ARG A 218 -1.60 -28.85 2.38
C ARG A 218 -2.13 -30.28 2.25
N GLU A 219 -1.20 -31.19 2.01
CA GLU A 219 -1.45 -32.61 2.15
C GLU A 219 -1.65 -32.97 3.62
N GLY A 220 -2.67 -33.75 3.89
CA GLY A 220 -3.01 -34.30 5.18
C GLY A 220 -3.64 -35.68 5.04
N ALA A 221 -4.11 -36.26 6.12
CA ALA A 221 -4.84 -37.53 6.07
C ALA A 221 -5.91 -37.58 7.15
N TYR A 222 -7.05 -38.19 6.82
CA TYR A 222 -8.03 -38.59 7.80
C TYR A 222 -7.62 -39.92 8.41
N HIS A 223 -7.60 -39.97 9.75
CA HIS A 223 -7.38 -41.15 10.58
C HIS A 223 -8.73 -41.53 11.18
N ARG A 224 -9.18 -42.72 10.88
CA ARG A 224 -10.45 -43.27 11.42
C ARG A 224 -10.18 -43.92 12.73
N LEU A 225 -10.82 -43.41 13.80
CA LEU A 225 -10.60 -43.86 15.18
C LEU A 225 -11.88 -44.40 15.77
N ARG A 226 -11.71 -45.46 16.61
CA ARG A 226 -12.79 -46.10 17.33
C ARG A 226 -12.82 -45.63 18.80
N PHE A 227 -13.95 -45.05 19.20
CA PHE A 227 -14.25 -44.72 20.59
C PHE A 227 -15.21 -45.73 21.15
N ASP A 228 -14.90 -46.31 22.35
CA ASP A 228 -15.76 -47.31 22.99
C ASP A 228 -16.93 -46.61 23.68
N ARG A 229 -18.10 -47.26 23.63
CA ARG A 229 -19.30 -46.88 24.39
C ARG A 229 -19.43 -47.72 25.62
N GLU A 230 -20.11 -47.21 26.63
CA GLU A 230 -20.37 -47.96 27.87
C GLU A 230 -21.29 -49.18 27.65
N ASP A 231 -22.15 -49.17 26.63
CA ASP A 231 -23.07 -50.25 26.27
C ASP A 231 -22.46 -51.31 25.34
N ALA A 232 -21.13 -51.46 25.36
CA ALA A 232 -20.33 -52.33 24.50
C ALA A 232 -20.41 -52.05 22.99
N GLY A 233 -20.95 -50.88 22.56
CA GLY A 233 -20.88 -50.35 21.21
C GLY A 233 -19.63 -49.54 20.98
N ALA A 234 -19.52 -49.03 19.76
CA ALA A 234 -18.45 -48.10 19.38
C ALA A 234 -18.98 -46.94 18.57
N VAL A 235 -18.25 -45.82 18.60
CA VAL A 235 -18.42 -44.66 17.71
C VAL A 235 -17.14 -44.49 16.91
N GLU A 236 -17.28 -44.39 15.60
CA GLU A 236 -16.15 -44.18 14.72
C GLU A 236 -16.11 -42.71 14.31
N ILE A 237 -14.97 -42.08 14.44
CA ILE A 237 -14.73 -40.72 14.02
C ILE A 237 -13.60 -40.64 13.01
N GLU A 238 -13.54 -39.56 12.20
CA GLU A 238 -12.40 -39.24 11.36
C GLU A 238 -11.76 -37.92 11.82
N THR A 239 -10.42 -37.96 12.04
CA THR A 239 -9.66 -36.75 12.43
C THR A 239 -8.40 -36.59 11.61
N THR A 240 -8.00 -35.36 11.36
CA THR A 240 -6.71 -35.01 10.76
C THR A 240 -5.59 -34.82 11.80
N ARG A 241 -5.98 -34.79 13.10
CA ARG A 241 -5.09 -34.44 14.21
C ARG A 241 -5.11 -35.50 15.33
N PRO A 242 -4.68 -36.76 15.07
CA PRO A 242 -4.70 -37.82 16.06
C PRO A 242 -3.81 -37.54 17.29
N GLU A 243 -2.79 -36.69 17.16
CA GLU A 243 -1.93 -36.27 18.26
C GLU A 243 -2.66 -35.44 19.33
N LEU A 244 -3.83 -34.86 18.99
CA LEU A 244 -4.64 -34.09 19.95
C LEU A 244 -5.65 -34.94 20.71
N LEU A 245 -5.70 -36.25 20.49
CA LEU A 245 -6.59 -37.14 21.19
C LEU A 245 -6.53 -37.04 22.75
N PRO A 246 -5.36 -36.78 23.40
CA PRO A 246 -5.30 -36.54 24.84
C PRO A 246 -6.10 -35.29 25.28
N ALA A 247 -6.24 -34.33 24.39
CA ALA A 247 -6.98 -33.08 24.63
C ALA A 247 -8.48 -33.20 24.32
N CYS A 248 -8.97 -34.35 23.90
CA CYS A 248 -10.39 -34.54 23.57
C CYS A 248 -11.27 -34.33 24.82
N VAL A 249 -12.26 -33.47 24.69
CA VAL A 249 -13.21 -33.11 25.77
C VAL A 249 -14.66 -33.43 25.44
N ALA A 250 -15.00 -33.63 24.16
CA ALA A 250 -16.32 -34.05 23.70
C ALA A 250 -16.25 -34.59 22.26
N LEU A 251 -17.27 -35.34 21.86
CA LEU A 251 -17.60 -35.55 20.45
C LEU A 251 -18.81 -34.67 20.09
N VAL A 252 -18.85 -34.17 18.85
CA VAL A 252 -19.91 -33.27 18.37
C VAL A 252 -20.44 -33.73 17.02
N ALA A 253 -21.77 -33.76 16.86
CA ALA A 253 -22.44 -34.02 15.60
C ALA A 253 -23.60 -33.05 15.38
N HIS A 254 -24.07 -32.94 14.13
CA HIS A 254 -25.19 -32.08 13.80
C HIS A 254 -26.47 -32.57 14.49
N PRO A 255 -27.33 -31.69 15.06
CA PRO A 255 -28.55 -32.08 15.77
C PRO A 255 -29.54 -32.89 14.93
N ASP A 256 -29.54 -32.70 13.62
CA ASP A 256 -30.41 -33.39 12.69
C ASP A 256 -29.79 -34.67 12.07
N ASP A 257 -28.56 -35.04 12.49
CA ASP A 257 -27.92 -36.26 12.00
C ASP A 257 -28.48 -37.50 12.75
N GLU A 258 -29.35 -38.21 12.06
CA GLU A 258 -30.04 -39.40 12.64
C GLU A 258 -29.07 -40.49 13.10
N ARG A 259 -27.86 -40.54 12.57
CA ARG A 259 -26.83 -41.54 12.95
C ARG A 259 -26.38 -41.35 14.39
N TYR A 260 -26.37 -40.11 14.87
CA TYR A 260 -25.82 -39.77 16.17
C TYR A 260 -26.84 -39.28 17.20
N LYS A 261 -28.08 -38.97 16.79
CA LYS A 261 -29.17 -38.60 17.72
C LYS A 261 -29.31 -39.50 18.93
N PRO A 262 -29.22 -40.86 18.77
CA PRO A 262 -29.35 -41.77 19.93
C PRO A 262 -28.19 -41.67 20.94
N LEU A 263 -27.12 -40.98 20.57
CA LEU A 263 -25.90 -40.84 21.37
C LEU A 263 -25.82 -39.51 22.13
N PHE A 264 -26.60 -38.51 21.74
CA PHE A 264 -26.57 -37.25 22.43
C PHE A 264 -26.84 -37.35 23.91
N GLY A 265 -25.96 -36.74 24.74
CA GLY A 265 -25.97 -36.78 26.18
C GLY A 265 -25.41 -38.09 26.80
N LYS A 266 -24.90 -39.04 25.97
CA LYS A 266 -24.18 -40.22 26.44
C LYS A 266 -22.68 -40.02 26.39
N ASP A 267 -21.95 -40.72 27.24
CA ASP A 267 -20.51 -40.68 27.27
C ASP A 267 -19.89 -41.80 26.40
N VAL A 268 -18.70 -41.47 25.86
CA VAL A 268 -17.80 -42.46 25.22
C VAL A 268 -16.42 -42.34 25.82
N LEU A 269 -15.60 -43.39 25.61
CA LEU A 269 -14.22 -43.43 26.10
C LEU A 269 -13.26 -43.21 24.96
N THR A 270 -12.34 -42.28 25.15
CA THR A 270 -11.26 -41.99 24.17
C THR A 270 -10.34 -43.21 24.06
N PRO A 271 -9.92 -43.61 22.86
CA PRO A 271 -8.91 -44.62 22.69
C PRO A 271 -7.57 -44.19 23.34
N LEU A 272 -6.75 -45.19 23.74
CA LEU A 272 -5.48 -45.01 24.45
C LEU A 272 -5.59 -44.42 25.87
N PHE A 273 -6.36 -43.33 26.00
CA PHE A 273 -6.39 -42.55 27.24
C PHE A 273 -7.59 -42.87 28.13
N ARG A 274 -8.60 -43.58 27.64
CA ARG A 274 -9.79 -43.97 28.41
C ARG A 274 -10.45 -42.83 29.18
N ALA A 275 -10.31 -41.62 28.66
CA ALA A 275 -11.00 -40.45 29.19
C ALA A 275 -12.47 -40.49 28.78
N ARG A 276 -13.38 -40.23 29.72
CA ARG A 276 -14.82 -40.14 29.51
C ARG A 276 -15.15 -38.79 28.89
N VAL A 277 -15.82 -38.77 27.76
CA VAL A 277 -16.21 -37.52 27.04
C VAL A 277 -17.66 -37.64 26.52
N PRO A 278 -18.49 -36.59 26.63
CA PRO A 278 -19.87 -36.61 26.16
C PRO A 278 -19.97 -36.51 24.65
N VAL A 279 -21.06 -37.06 24.09
CA VAL A 279 -21.49 -36.79 22.70
C VAL A 279 -22.54 -35.70 22.71
N LEU A 280 -22.25 -34.57 22.03
CA LEU A 280 -23.05 -33.35 22.05
C LEU A 280 -23.58 -33.01 20.64
N ALA A 281 -24.64 -32.21 20.63
CA ALA A 281 -25.22 -31.70 19.38
C ALA A 281 -24.80 -30.23 19.14
N HIS A 282 -24.42 -29.89 17.91
CA HIS A 282 -24.15 -28.52 17.56
C HIS A 282 -24.35 -28.25 16.05
N ALA A 283 -25.02 -27.17 15.70
CA ALA A 283 -25.40 -26.84 14.31
C ALA A 283 -24.20 -26.59 13.37
N LEU A 284 -23.03 -26.24 13.90
CA LEU A 284 -21.81 -26.07 13.08
C LEU A 284 -21.11 -27.39 12.74
N ALA A 285 -21.56 -28.54 13.28
CA ALA A 285 -21.02 -29.84 12.88
C ALA A 285 -21.54 -30.18 11.47
N ASP A 286 -20.64 -30.49 10.54
CA ASP A 286 -21.01 -30.80 9.14
C ASP A 286 -21.21 -32.32 8.97
N PRO A 287 -22.46 -32.80 8.70
CA PRO A 287 -22.75 -34.21 8.51
C PRO A 287 -22.04 -34.86 7.31
N ALA A 288 -21.58 -34.03 6.34
CA ALA A 288 -20.90 -34.49 5.13
C ALA A 288 -19.37 -34.53 5.29
N LYS A 289 -18.81 -33.95 6.36
CA LYS A 289 -17.37 -33.89 6.59
C LYS A 289 -16.87 -35.10 7.37
N GLY A 290 -15.99 -35.88 6.79
CA GLY A 290 -15.45 -37.10 7.40
C GLY A 290 -16.55 -38.12 7.76
N SER A 291 -16.59 -38.52 9.02
CA SER A 291 -17.65 -39.41 9.57
C SER A 291 -18.94 -38.67 9.92
N GLY A 292 -18.99 -37.33 9.87
CA GLY A 292 -20.12 -36.50 10.32
C GLY A 292 -20.15 -36.27 11.84
N ILE A 293 -19.25 -36.85 12.56
CA ILE A 293 -19.01 -36.59 13.99
C ILE A 293 -17.53 -36.27 14.21
N ALA A 294 -17.26 -35.22 14.93
CA ALA A 294 -15.90 -34.73 15.19
C ALA A 294 -15.54 -34.80 16.68
N MET A 295 -14.28 -35.02 17.00
CA MET A 295 -13.76 -34.80 18.34
C MET A 295 -13.43 -33.32 18.54
N ILE A 296 -13.83 -32.80 19.68
CA ILE A 296 -13.42 -31.45 20.12
C ILE A 296 -12.17 -31.64 20.98
N CYS A 297 -11.06 -31.17 20.46
CA CYS A 297 -9.79 -31.12 21.18
C CYS A 297 -9.49 -29.67 21.54
N THR A 298 -9.18 -29.38 22.76
CA THR A 298 -8.90 -28.00 23.19
C THR A 298 -7.41 -27.68 23.02
N PHE A 299 -6.91 -27.12 21.83
CA PHE A 299 -7.75 -26.69 20.69
C PHE A 299 -7.11 -27.20 19.41
N GLY A 300 -7.91 -27.77 18.50
CA GLY A 300 -7.43 -28.29 17.23
C GLY A 300 -7.52 -27.25 16.08
N ASP A 301 -8.63 -26.52 16.05
CA ASP A 301 -8.88 -25.42 15.09
C ASP A 301 -9.79 -24.34 15.70
N ILE A 302 -10.14 -23.31 14.90
CA ILE A 302 -11.00 -22.20 15.36
C ILE A 302 -12.43 -22.68 15.66
N THR A 303 -12.91 -23.74 14.98
CA THR A 303 -14.24 -24.30 15.23
C THR A 303 -14.29 -24.95 16.60
N ASP A 304 -13.21 -25.63 17.00
CA ASP A 304 -13.08 -26.19 18.36
C ASP A 304 -13.20 -25.10 19.44
N VAL A 305 -12.64 -23.91 19.20
CA VAL A 305 -12.75 -22.77 20.14
C VAL A 305 -14.20 -22.28 20.23
N THR A 306 -14.94 -22.26 19.12
CA THR A 306 -16.35 -21.88 19.10
C THR A 306 -17.19 -22.90 19.89
N TRP A 307 -17.03 -24.19 19.60
CA TRP A 307 -17.73 -25.26 20.34
C TRP A 307 -17.40 -25.25 21.83
N TRP A 308 -16.11 -25.09 22.16
CA TRP A 308 -15.68 -25.01 23.55
C TRP A 308 -16.40 -23.90 24.32
N ARG A 309 -16.50 -22.70 23.70
CA ARG A 309 -17.16 -21.54 24.33
C ARG A 309 -18.67 -21.73 24.45
N GLU A 310 -19.34 -22.14 23.36
CA GLU A 310 -20.81 -22.26 23.33
C GLU A 310 -21.32 -23.42 24.15
N LEU A 311 -20.57 -24.52 24.23
CA LEU A 311 -20.90 -25.69 25.00
C LEU A 311 -20.32 -25.68 26.43
N SER A 312 -19.57 -24.64 26.80
CA SER A 312 -18.94 -24.48 28.14
C SER A 312 -18.07 -25.67 28.53
N LEU A 313 -17.22 -26.16 27.59
CA LEU A 313 -16.41 -27.35 27.81
C LEU A 313 -15.17 -27.08 28.68
N PRO A 314 -14.57 -28.07 29.34
CA PRO A 314 -13.31 -27.91 30.05
C PRO A 314 -12.14 -27.67 29.11
N VAL A 315 -11.02 -27.15 29.63
CA VAL A 315 -9.78 -26.93 28.84
C VAL A 315 -8.78 -28.04 29.16
N ARG A 316 -8.31 -28.74 28.11
CA ARG A 316 -7.20 -29.71 28.17
C ARG A 316 -6.10 -29.30 27.19
N ALA A 317 -5.36 -28.23 27.49
CA ALA A 317 -4.30 -27.73 26.61
C ALA A 317 -3.06 -28.65 26.66
N VAL A 318 -2.68 -29.24 25.54
CA VAL A 318 -1.51 -30.15 25.42
C VAL A 318 -0.35 -29.53 24.67
N ILE A 319 -0.56 -28.49 23.87
CA ILE A 319 0.48 -27.82 23.07
C ILE A 319 1.14 -26.72 23.88
N GLN A 320 2.48 -26.71 23.90
CA GLN A 320 3.30 -25.62 24.45
C GLN A 320 3.60 -24.54 23.42
N PRO A 321 3.96 -23.31 23.85
CA PRO A 321 4.33 -22.21 22.95
C PRO A 321 5.49 -22.51 21.97
N ASN A 322 6.34 -23.50 22.30
CA ASN A 322 7.43 -23.95 21.44
C ASN A 322 7.03 -25.04 20.41
N GLY A 323 5.73 -25.42 20.35
CA GLY A 323 5.21 -26.43 19.45
C GLY A 323 5.54 -27.88 19.85
N THR A 324 5.81 -28.12 21.13
CA THR A 324 5.95 -29.48 21.69
C THR A 324 4.77 -29.84 22.58
N LEU A 325 4.50 -31.12 22.78
CA LEU A 325 3.50 -31.56 23.75
C LEU A 325 4.03 -31.38 25.19
N ARG A 326 3.18 -30.80 26.05
CA ARG A 326 3.51 -30.61 27.48
C ARG A 326 3.52 -31.92 28.24
N THR A 327 4.22 -31.96 29.35
CA THR A 327 4.08 -33.07 30.33
C THR A 327 2.77 -32.91 31.09
N ILE A 328 1.99 -34.00 31.19
CA ILE A 328 0.77 -34.08 31.96
C ILE A 328 0.77 -35.34 32.80
N VAL A 329 -0.04 -35.36 33.84
CA VAL A 329 -0.19 -36.53 34.73
C VAL A 329 -1.63 -37.03 34.71
N TRP A 330 -1.83 -38.18 34.09
CA TRP A 330 -3.13 -38.83 34.03
C TRP A 330 -3.57 -39.33 35.42
N GLY A 331 -4.86 -39.18 35.70
CA GLY A 331 -5.45 -39.49 37.03
C GLY A 331 -5.55 -38.30 37.98
N GLN A 332 -5.02 -37.14 37.60
CA GLN A 332 -5.21 -35.87 38.32
C GLN A 332 -6.46 -35.11 37.83
N ALA A 333 -6.88 -34.11 38.60
CA ALA A 333 -8.02 -33.25 38.27
C ALA A 333 -7.83 -32.61 36.88
N GLY A 334 -8.83 -32.74 36.01
CA GLY A 334 -8.80 -32.31 34.61
C GLY A 334 -8.23 -33.35 33.65
N TRP A 335 -7.56 -34.39 34.11
CA TRP A 335 -6.94 -35.47 33.33
C TRP A 335 -7.40 -36.84 33.80
N GLU A 336 -8.68 -36.95 34.09
CA GLU A 336 -9.31 -38.20 34.54
C GLU A 336 -9.29 -39.28 33.46
N SER A 337 -9.01 -40.54 33.87
CA SER A 337 -8.97 -41.71 32.99
C SER A 337 -9.49 -42.92 33.73
N GLN A 338 -10.19 -43.80 33.00
CA GLN A 338 -10.57 -45.11 33.58
C GLN A 338 -9.38 -46.08 33.77
N ASP A 339 -8.26 -45.82 33.06
CA ASP A 339 -6.99 -46.52 33.20
C ASP A 339 -5.82 -45.53 33.15
N ALA A 340 -5.66 -44.75 34.22
CA ALA A 340 -4.62 -43.76 34.32
C ALA A 340 -3.18 -44.26 34.11
N PRO A 341 -2.81 -45.47 34.62
CA PRO A 341 -1.49 -46.01 34.35
C PRO A 341 -1.23 -46.33 32.87
N ALA A 342 -2.20 -46.86 32.14
CA ALA A 342 -2.06 -47.12 30.72
C ALA A 342 -2.05 -45.84 29.92
N ALA A 343 -2.92 -44.87 30.23
CA ALA A 343 -2.94 -43.54 29.64
C ALA A 343 -1.61 -42.81 29.81
N GLN A 344 -1.01 -42.89 31.01
CA GLN A 344 0.30 -42.31 31.28
C GLN A 344 1.41 -42.90 30.41
N ARG A 345 1.49 -44.23 30.39
CA ARG A 345 2.49 -44.92 29.53
C ARG A 345 2.36 -44.56 28.05
N ALA A 346 1.15 -44.44 27.55
CA ALA A 346 0.93 -44.01 26.15
C ALA A 346 1.35 -42.55 25.95
N TYR A 347 0.99 -41.65 26.87
CA TYR A 347 1.30 -40.26 26.77
C TYR A 347 2.79 -39.92 26.90
N ASP A 348 3.50 -40.61 27.81
CA ASP A 348 4.95 -40.40 28.02
C ASP A 348 5.78 -40.61 26.75
N GLN A 349 5.28 -41.44 25.82
CA GLN A 349 5.93 -41.64 24.52
C GLN A 349 5.75 -40.48 23.56
N MET A 350 4.84 -39.51 23.87
CA MET A 350 4.56 -38.37 23.04
C MET A 350 4.99 -37.05 23.72
N ALA A 351 5.02 -37.02 25.07
CA ALA A 351 5.37 -35.84 25.84
C ALA A 351 6.74 -35.26 25.44
N GLY A 352 6.87 -33.95 25.32
CA GLY A 352 8.10 -33.25 24.92
C GLY A 352 8.44 -33.36 23.44
N GLN A 353 7.72 -34.16 22.65
CA GLN A 353 7.95 -34.28 21.22
C GLN A 353 7.27 -33.15 20.46
N SER A 354 7.84 -32.79 19.29
CA SER A 354 7.18 -31.89 18.35
C SER A 354 5.89 -32.51 17.81
N ILE A 355 4.93 -31.65 17.42
CA ILE A 355 3.60 -32.05 16.95
C ILE A 355 3.67 -33.12 15.85
N ASN A 356 4.56 -32.98 14.87
CA ASN A 356 4.70 -33.99 13.81
C ASN A 356 5.20 -35.36 14.33
N LYS A 357 6.16 -35.34 15.24
CA LYS A 357 6.66 -36.60 15.87
C LYS A 357 5.60 -37.23 16.77
N ALA A 358 4.88 -36.40 17.52
CA ALA A 358 3.78 -36.87 18.37
C ALA A 358 2.64 -37.46 17.52
N ARG A 359 2.32 -36.86 16.36
CA ARG A 359 1.34 -37.43 15.41
C ARG A 359 1.74 -38.80 14.92
N ALA A 360 2.97 -38.97 14.45
CA ALA A 360 3.47 -40.25 14.00
C ALA A 360 3.40 -41.30 15.11
N LYS A 361 3.82 -40.92 16.32
CA LYS A 361 3.75 -41.85 17.51
C LYS A 361 2.31 -42.15 17.92
N SER A 362 1.39 -41.21 17.87
CA SER A 362 -0.03 -41.42 18.15
C SER A 362 -0.64 -42.45 17.17
N VAL A 363 -0.32 -42.33 15.88
CA VAL A 363 -0.78 -43.31 14.87
C VAL A 363 -0.25 -44.69 15.13
N GLU A 364 1.02 -44.87 15.52
CA GLU A 364 1.61 -46.13 15.89
C GLU A 364 0.87 -46.73 17.11
N LEU A 365 0.72 -45.97 18.20
CA LEU A 365 0.04 -46.44 19.42
C LEU A 365 -1.44 -46.80 19.15
N LEU A 366 -2.15 -46.06 18.30
CA LEU A 366 -3.54 -46.36 17.94
C LEU A 366 -3.67 -47.64 17.13
N ARG A 367 -2.70 -47.92 16.23
CA ARG A 367 -2.65 -49.22 15.51
C ARG A 367 -2.39 -50.39 16.46
N ASP A 368 -1.40 -50.24 17.32
CA ASP A 368 -1.03 -51.30 18.28
C ASP A 368 -2.18 -51.65 19.24
N ALA A 369 -2.97 -50.61 19.61
CA ALA A 369 -4.16 -50.79 20.47
C ALA A 369 -5.41 -51.28 19.70
N GLY A 370 -5.33 -51.46 18.38
CA GLY A 370 -6.49 -51.82 17.54
C GLY A 370 -7.60 -50.78 17.51
N ALA A 371 -7.27 -49.52 17.84
CA ALA A 371 -8.20 -48.38 17.88
C ALA A 371 -8.23 -47.56 16.59
N MET A 372 -7.32 -47.82 15.65
CA MET A 372 -7.30 -47.23 14.31
C MET A 372 -7.93 -48.20 13.32
N ILE A 373 -8.86 -47.67 12.51
CA ILE A 373 -9.61 -48.46 11.53
C ILE A 373 -9.08 -48.21 10.13
N GLY A 374 -8.50 -49.20 9.52
CA GLY A 374 -7.92 -49.12 8.17
C GLY A 374 -6.69 -48.21 8.07
N GLU A 375 -6.32 -47.84 6.88
CA GLU A 375 -5.19 -46.92 6.61
C GLU A 375 -5.65 -45.47 6.56
N PRO A 376 -4.78 -44.50 6.90
CA PRO A 376 -5.09 -43.09 6.75
C PRO A 376 -5.45 -42.73 5.33
N ARG A 377 -6.56 -42.01 5.14
CA ARG A 377 -7.04 -41.56 3.83
C ARG A 377 -6.46 -40.20 3.48
N PRO A 378 -5.61 -40.08 2.42
CA PRO A 378 -5.03 -38.81 2.03
C PRO A 378 -6.08 -37.77 1.66
N ILE A 379 -5.83 -36.50 2.02
CA ILE A 379 -6.66 -35.36 1.66
C ILE A 379 -5.79 -34.13 1.37
N MET A 380 -6.33 -33.22 0.54
CA MET A 380 -5.86 -31.86 0.45
C MET A 380 -6.80 -30.96 1.24
N HIS A 381 -6.30 -30.12 2.12
CA HIS A 381 -7.12 -29.22 2.91
C HIS A 381 -6.41 -27.91 3.22
N ASN A 382 -7.18 -26.83 3.40
CA ASN A 382 -6.66 -25.54 3.83
C ASN A 382 -6.27 -25.56 5.30
N VAL A 383 -5.09 -25.05 5.58
CA VAL A 383 -4.53 -24.91 6.91
C VAL A 383 -4.15 -23.45 7.15
N LYS A 384 -4.40 -22.95 8.34
CA LYS A 384 -4.06 -21.58 8.73
C LYS A 384 -2.56 -21.45 8.98
N PHE A 385 -1.98 -20.42 8.39
CA PHE A 385 -0.60 -20.00 8.57
C PHE A 385 -0.56 -18.53 9.00
N PHE A 386 0.48 -18.15 9.71
CA PHE A 386 0.89 -16.78 9.78
C PHE A 386 1.45 -16.37 8.40
N GLU A 387 1.07 -15.21 7.87
CA GLU A 387 1.50 -14.76 6.53
C GLU A 387 3.03 -14.74 6.35
N LYS A 388 3.78 -14.57 7.46
CA LYS A 388 5.26 -14.58 7.51
C LYS A 388 5.86 -15.89 8.01
N GLY A 389 5.02 -16.87 8.38
CA GLY A 389 5.41 -18.16 8.96
C GLY A 389 5.48 -19.28 7.93
N ASP A 390 6.31 -20.28 8.21
CA ASP A 390 6.52 -21.45 7.36
C ASP A 390 5.83 -22.71 7.88
N ARG A 391 5.31 -22.67 9.11
CA ARG A 391 4.59 -23.78 9.73
C ARG A 391 3.12 -23.42 9.99
N PRO A 392 2.23 -24.44 10.03
CA PRO A 392 0.86 -24.26 10.47
C PRO A 392 0.80 -23.62 11.85
N LEU A 393 -0.19 -22.74 12.04
CA LEU A 393 -0.50 -22.20 13.35
C LEU A 393 -1.08 -23.26 14.26
N GLU A 394 -0.76 -23.14 15.53
CA GLU A 394 -1.37 -23.91 16.61
C GLU A 394 -2.26 -23.00 17.45
N ILE A 395 -3.09 -23.58 18.32
CA ILE A 395 -3.85 -22.81 19.30
C ILE A 395 -3.29 -23.10 20.69
N VAL A 396 -2.84 -22.04 21.34
CA VAL A 396 -2.22 -22.09 22.67
C VAL A 396 -3.02 -21.22 23.63
N THR A 397 -3.29 -21.70 24.83
CA THR A 397 -3.86 -20.87 25.88
C THR A 397 -2.80 -19.91 26.37
N SER A 398 -3.02 -18.63 26.16
CA SER A 398 -2.10 -17.56 26.55
C SER A 398 -2.85 -16.29 26.95
N ARG A 399 -2.23 -15.49 27.80
CA ARG A 399 -2.77 -14.20 28.22
C ARG A 399 -2.46 -13.16 27.18
N GLN A 400 -3.50 -12.50 26.64
CA GLN A 400 -3.37 -11.54 25.55
C GLN A 400 -4.20 -10.29 25.84
N TRP A 401 -3.77 -9.17 25.24
CA TRP A 401 -4.54 -7.93 25.17
C TRP A 401 -5.41 -7.90 23.93
N PHE A 402 -6.66 -7.45 24.11
CA PHE A 402 -7.65 -7.33 23.04
C PHE A 402 -8.27 -5.94 22.99
N ILE A 403 -8.63 -5.50 21.79
CA ILE A 403 -9.54 -4.36 21.57
C ILE A 403 -10.90 -4.93 21.14
N LYS A 404 -11.98 -4.44 21.77
CA LYS A 404 -13.35 -4.82 21.43
C LYS A 404 -13.67 -4.36 20.01
N THR A 405 -13.86 -5.30 19.12
CA THR A 405 -14.19 -5.10 17.70
C THR A 405 -15.57 -5.60 17.36
N MET A 406 -16.00 -6.68 18.00
CA MET A 406 -17.27 -7.34 17.68
C MET A 406 -18.48 -6.43 17.93
N ASP A 407 -18.46 -5.67 19.01
CA ASP A 407 -19.51 -4.71 19.35
C ASP A 407 -19.59 -3.53 18.37
N SER A 408 -18.49 -3.23 17.67
CA SER A 408 -18.38 -2.10 16.74
C SER A 408 -18.69 -2.46 15.28
N ARG A 409 -19.02 -3.72 14.93
CA ARG A 409 -19.18 -4.18 13.54
C ARG A 409 -20.16 -3.31 12.74
N SER A 410 -21.33 -3.03 13.27
CA SER A 410 -22.35 -2.20 12.58
C SER A 410 -21.84 -0.77 12.36
N ALA A 411 -21.17 -0.19 13.35
CA ALA A 411 -20.56 1.12 13.24
C ALA A 411 -19.44 1.14 12.18
N MET A 412 -18.63 0.08 12.09
CA MET A 412 -17.57 -0.04 11.07
C MET A 412 -18.14 -0.09 9.66
N ILE A 413 -19.22 -0.82 9.43
CA ILE A 413 -19.92 -0.83 8.13
C ILE A 413 -20.37 0.58 7.76
N GLU A 414 -20.96 1.30 8.72
CA GLU A 414 -21.41 2.67 8.49
C GLU A 414 -20.25 3.63 8.21
N ARG A 415 -19.15 3.54 8.98
CA ARG A 415 -17.93 4.31 8.70
C ARG A 415 -17.35 4.00 7.31
N GLY A 416 -17.36 2.72 6.91
CA GLY A 416 -16.92 2.32 5.56
C GLY A 416 -17.78 2.94 4.44
N ARG A 417 -19.08 3.16 4.67
CA ARG A 417 -19.99 3.85 3.73
C ARG A 417 -19.81 5.36 3.71
N GLN A 418 -19.40 5.95 4.81
CA GLN A 418 -19.10 7.39 4.90
C GLN A 418 -17.80 7.76 4.19
N LEU A 419 -16.86 6.82 4.07
CA LEU A 419 -15.63 7.01 3.30
C LEU A 419 -15.91 7.10 1.80
N LYS A 420 -15.23 8.00 1.11
CA LYS A 420 -15.20 8.07 -0.35
C LYS A 420 -14.08 7.18 -0.87
N TRP A 421 -14.45 6.07 -1.52
CA TRP A 421 -13.49 5.09 -2.03
C TRP A 421 -13.11 5.37 -3.49
N HIS A 422 -11.83 5.22 -3.79
CA HIS A 422 -11.27 5.34 -5.13
C HIS A 422 -10.43 4.10 -5.45
N PRO A 423 -11.00 3.13 -6.22
CA PRO A 423 -12.36 3.08 -6.77
C PRO A 423 -13.41 2.61 -5.75
N GLU A 424 -14.67 2.96 -5.98
CA GLU A 424 -15.81 2.68 -5.08
C GLU A 424 -15.98 1.18 -4.76
N TYR A 425 -15.75 0.30 -5.71
CA TYR A 425 -15.92 -1.15 -5.50
C TYR A 425 -15.00 -1.75 -4.42
N MET A 426 -13.91 -1.06 -4.05
CA MET A 426 -13.01 -1.52 -2.98
C MET A 426 -13.65 -1.48 -1.59
N ARG A 427 -14.72 -0.72 -1.40
CA ARG A 427 -15.53 -0.72 -0.19
C ARG A 427 -16.04 -2.11 0.17
N VAL A 428 -16.40 -2.92 -0.81
CA VAL A 428 -16.88 -4.29 -0.61
C VAL A 428 -15.85 -5.17 0.10
N ARG A 429 -14.55 -4.96 -0.17
CA ARG A 429 -13.47 -5.69 0.54
C ARG A 429 -13.45 -5.35 2.03
N PHE A 430 -13.65 -4.09 2.38
CA PHE A 430 -13.75 -3.65 3.77
C PHE A 430 -15.00 -4.23 4.45
N GLU A 431 -16.17 -4.13 3.81
CA GLU A 431 -17.42 -4.68 4.36
C GLU A 431 -17.35 -6.19 4.55
N ASN A 432 -16.78 -6.93 3.58
CA ASN A 432 -16.58 -8.38 3.69
C ASN A 432 -15.64 -8.73 4.85
N TRP A 433 -14.57 -7.96 5.06
CA TRP A 433 -13.69 -8.15 6.20
C TRP A 433 -14.43 -7.94 7.53
N VAL A 434 -15.16 -6.85 7.67
CA VAL A 434 -15.94 -6.53 8.89
C VAL A 434 -16.97 -7.63 9.17
N ASN A 435 -17.67 -8.10 8.14
CA ASN A 435 -18.65 -9.19 8.27
C ASN A 435 -18.01 -10.54 8.63
N GLY A 436 -16.78 -10.78 8.18
CA GLY A 436 -16.01 -12.00 8.44
C GLY A 436 -15.26 -12.00 9.78
N LEU A 437 -15.38 -10.96 10.61
CA LEU A 437 -14.76 -10.95 11.94
C LEU A 437 -15.38 -12.01 12.84
N ASN A 438 -14.52 -12.81 13.51
CA ASN A 438 -14.90 -13.92 14.38
C ASN A 438 -14.47 -13.74 15.84
N GLY A 439 -13.84 -12.62 16.18
CA GLY A 439 -13.40 -12.29 17.54
C GLY A 439 -12.88 -10.88 17.66
N ASP A 440 -12.62 -10.45 18.88
CA ASP A 440 -11.99 -9.18 19.17
C ASP A 440 -10.53 -9.17 18.71
N TRP A 441 -10.00 -8.00 18.44
CA TRP A 441 -8.67 -7.83 17.88
C TRP A 441 -7.58 -8.07 18.94
N CYS A 442 -6.82 -9.14 18.80
CA CYS A 442 -5.63 -9.45 19.62
C CYS A 442 -4.49 -8.50 19.24
N ILE A 443 -4.11 -7.62 20.18
CA ILE A 443 -3.11 -6.56 19.96
C ILE A 443 -1.77 -6.78 20.66
N SER A 444 -1.57 -7.87 21.40
CA SER A 444 -0.29 -8.17 22.07
C SER A 444 0.56 -9.16 21.27
N ARG A 445 1.88 -8.93 21.31
CA ARG A 445 2.87 -9.80 20.67
C ARG A 445 4.02 -10.08 21.65
N GLN A 446 4.46 -11.32 21.70
CA GLN A 446 5.57 -11.78 22.53
C GLN A 446 6.88 -11.53 21.80
N ARG A 447 7.23 -10.24 21.67
CA ARG A 447 8.40 -9.75 20.94
C ARG A 447 9.24 -8.80 21.82
N PHE A 448 10.43 -8.47 21.37
CA PHE A 448 11.41 -7.71 22.15
C PHE A 448 11.53 -6.24 21.71
N PHE A 449 11.28 -5.97 20.42
CA PHE A 449 11.40 -4.64 19.82
C PHE A 449 10.05 -4.15 19.32
N GLY A 450 9.52 -3.10 19.95
CA GLY A 450 8.23 -2.51 19.66
C GLY A 450 7.75 -1.58 20.76
N VAL A 451 6.50 -1.14 20.67
CA VAL A 451 5.88 -0.27 21.68
C VAL A 451 5.32 -1.15 22.82
N PRO A 452 5.87 -1.09 24.05
CA PRO A 452 5.39 -1.90 25.16
C PRO A 452 4.05 -1.38 25.70
N PHE A 453 3.28 -2.27 26.35
CA PHE A 453 2.10 -1.90 27.11
C PHE A 453 2.53 -1.16 28.38
N PRO A 454 2.00 0.04 28.70
CA PRO A 454 2.47 0.87 29.80
C PRO A 454 1.90 0.40 31.15
N LEU A 455 2.19 -0.85 31.53
CA LEU A 455 1.59 -1.54 32.67
C LEU A 455 2.60 -2.41 33.42
N TRP A 456 2.37 -2.56 34.74
CA TRP A 456 3.04 -3.52 35.62
C TRP A 456 1.99 -4.29 36.40
N TYR A 457 2.40 -5.37 37.04
CA TYR A 457 1.57 -6.17 37.91
C TYR A 457 2.24 -6.37 39.26
N PRO A 458 1.51 -6.27 40.39
CA PRO A 458 2.05 -6.58 41.68
C PRO A 458 2.33 -8.07 41.82
N ILE A 459 3.39 -8.42 42.51
CA ILE A 459 3.69 -9.81 42.89
C ILE A 459 3.34 -9.97 44.37
N THR A 460 2.48 -10.94 44.66
CA THR A 460 2.07 -11.22 46.03
C THR A 460 3.26 -11.66 46.90
N GLY A 461 3.11 -11.64 48.24
CA GLY A 461 4.14 -12.15 49.16
C GLY A 461 4.51 -13.61 48.93
N ASN A 462 3.64 -14.38 48.26
CA ASN A 462 3.88 -15.79 47.89
C ASN A 462 4.53 -15.96 46.50
N GLY A 463 4.92 -14.86 45.84
CA GLY A 463 5.60 -14.87 44.55
C GLY A 463 4.66 -15.09 43.35
N VAL A 464 3.35 -14.92 43.49
CA VAL A 464 2.36 -15.04 42.40
C VAL A 464 2.05 -13.65 41.85
N THR A 465 2.15 -13.50 40.51
CA THR A 465 1.77 -12.26 39.81
C THR A 465 0.24 -12.09 39.84
N ASP A 466 -0.22 -10.94 40.31
CA ASP A 466 -1.64 -10.59 40.37
C ASP A 466 -2.05 -9.79 39.12
N TYR A 467 -2.45 -10.48 38.07
CA TYR A 467 -2.91 -9.87 36.82
C TYR A 467 -4.29 -9.19 36.92
N SER A 468 -5.01 -9.39 38.04
CA SER A 468 -6.31 -8.73 38.24
C SER A 468 -6.19 -7.26 38.66
N ARG A 469 -5.00 -6.83 39.06
CA ARG A 469 -4.71 -5.47 39.54
C ARG A 469 -3.53 -4.83 38.80
N PRO A 470 -3.67 -4.51 37.53
CA PRO A 470 -2.60 -3.86 36.78
C PRO A 470 -2.27 -2.48 37.40
N ILE A 471 -0.96 -2.19 37.53
CA ILE A 471 -0.44 -0.86 37.87
C ILE A 471 -0.27 -0.10 36.56
N VAL A 472 -1.07 0.93 36.35
CA VAL A 472 -1.12 1.71 35.12
C VAL A 472 -0.10 2.87 35.21
N ALA A 473 0.62 3.13 34.12
CA ALA A 473 1.53 4.28 34.06
C ALA A 473 0.75 5.60 34.15
N ASP A 474 1.31 6.59 34.84
CA ASP A 474 0.82 7.96 34.77
C ASP A 474 1.05 8.53 33.36
N GLU A 475 0.04 9.19 32.78
CA GLU A 475 0.11 9.81 31.44
C GLU A 475 1.28 10.79 31.31
N ALA A 476 1.62 11.50 32.37
CA ALA A 476 2.74 12.46 32.39
C ALA A 476 4.13 11.81 32.25
N ARG A 477 4.22 10.51 32.51
CA ARG A 477 5.47 9.74 32.42
C ARG A 477 5.66 9.07 31.05
N LEU A 478 4.65 9.04 30.23
CA LEU A 478 4.72 8.39 28.90
C LEU A 478 5.75 9.08 27.97
N PRO A 479 6.42 8.31 27.12
CA PRO A 479 6.35 6.85 26.99
C PRO A 479 7.22 6.14 28.04
N VAL A 480 6.76 4.96 28.49
CA VAL A 480 7.47 4.09 29.42
C VAL A 480 7.78 2.72 28.80
N ASP A 481 8.83 2.06 29.28
CA ASP A 481 9.10 0.64 29.01
C ASP A 481 9.04 -0.14 30.34
N PRO A 482 7.96 -0.90 30.61
CA PRO A 482 7.82 -1.64 31.87
C PRO A 482 8.91 -2.67 32.14
N SER A 483 9.66 -3.10 31.11
CA SER A 483 10.80 -4.01 31.30
C SER A 483 12.00 -3.36 31.98
N THR A 484 12.12 -2.02 31.87
CA THR A 484 13.23 -1.25 32.45
C THR A 484 12.76 -0.21 33.47
N ASP A 485 11.60 0.42 33.25
CA ASP A 485 11.06 1.44 34.13
C ASP A 485 10.37 0.86 35.37
N VAL A 486 10.31 1.67 36.43
CA VAL A 486 9.74 1.27 37.74
C VAL A 486 8.38 1.97 37.90
N PRO A 487 7.31 1.27 38.33
CA PRO A 487 6.04 1.90 38.62
C PRO A 487 6.09 2.75 39.88
N ASP A 488 5.20 3.73 39.98
CA ASP A 488 5.11 4.59 41.14
C ASP A 488 4.87 3.79 42.44
N GLY A 489 5.54 4.17 43.49
CA GLY A 489 5.46 3.50 44.79
C GLY A 489 6.36 2.28 44.96
N TYR A 490 7.15 1.90 43.96
CA TYR A 490 8.11 0.80 44.02
C TYR A 490 9.56 1.26 43.80
N GLN A 491 10.52 0.38 44.17
CA GLN A 491 11.95 0.56 43.92
C GLN A 491 12.47 -0.48 42.91
N ALA A 492 13.55 -0.18 42.20
CA ALA A 492 14.10 -1.04 41.16
C ALA A 492 14.49 -2.45 41.64
N ASP A 493 14.93 -2.59 42.87
CA ASP A 493 15.31 -3.86 43.49
C ASP A 493 14.13 -4.76 43.89
N GLN A 494 12.90 -4.25 43.79
CA GLN A 494 11.64 -5.01 43.97
C GLN A 494 11.15 -5.70 42.69
N ARG A 495 11.78 -5.44 41.54
CA ARG A 495 11.42 -6.06 40.27
C ARG A 495 11.57 -7.57 40.36
N ASP A 496 10.54 -8.30 39.92
CA ASP A 496 10.44 -9.76 39.83
C ASP A 496 10.68 -10.48 41.18
N ARG A 497 10.35 -9.82 42.29
CA ARG A 497 10.46 -10.38 43.64
C ARG A 497 9.11 -10.45 44.34
N PRO A 498 8.92 -11.41 45.26
CA PRO A 498 7.73 -11.48 46.12
C PRO A 498 7.52 -10.14 46.87
N GLY A 499 6.28 -9.63 46.83
CA GLY A 499 5.94 -8.33 47.40
C GLY A 499 6.34 -7.14 46.53
N GLY A 500 6.93 -7.36 45.38
CA GLY A 500 7.33 -6.35 44.42
C GLY A 500 6.38 -6.28 43.21
N PHE A 501 6.96 -6.12 42.01
CA PHE A 501 6.23 -5.96 40.75
C PHE A 501 6.95 -6.64 39.60
N THR A 502 6.20 -6.91 38.53
CA THR A 502 6.74 -7.29 37.20
C THR A 502 6.13 -6.41 36.11
N GLY A 503 6.86 -6.12 35.05
CA GLY A 503 6.35 -5.41 33.88
C GLY A 503 5.51 -6.33 32.99
N ASP A 504 4.59 -5.75 32.22
CA ASP A 504 3.94 -6.48 31.12
C ASP A 504 5.04 -6.90 30.12
N PRO A 505 5.13 -8.21 29.79
CA PRO A 505 6.21 -8.71 28.94
C PRO A 505 6.00 -8.44 27.44
N ASP A 506 4.79 -8.08 27.05
CA ASP A 506 4.38 -8.00 25.66
C ASP A 506 4.56 -6.59 25.07
N ILE A 507 4.68 -6.54 23.77
CA ILE A 507 4.59 -5.31 22.99
C ILE A 507 3.29 -5.26 22.19
N MET A 508 2.90 -4.06 21.79
CA MET A 508 1.78 -3.86 20.90
C MET A 508 2.09 -4.41 19.51
N ASP A 509 1.07 -4.99 18.87
CA ASP A 509 1.08 -5.36 17.47
C ASP A 509 1.44 -4.15 16.59
N THR A 510 2.20 -4.37 15.51
CA THR A 510 2.56 -3.30 14.57
C THR A 510 1.32 -2.63 13.98
N TRP A 511 0.25 -3.39 13.73
CA TRP A 511 -1.01 -2.82 13.25
C TRP A 511 -1.73 -1.98 14.32
N ALA A 512 -1.53 -2.26 15.60
CA ALA A 512 -2.06 -1.44 16.68
C ALA A 512 -1.34 -0.08 16.78
N THR A 513 -0.03 -0.06 16.57
CA THR A 513 0.75 1.18 16.54
C THR A 513 0.55 1.97 15.24
N SER A 514 0.54 1.28 14.09
CA SER A 514 0.28 1.91 12.78
C SER A 514 -1.15 2.43 12.65
N SER A 515 -2.12 1.86 13.38
CA SER A 515 -3.52 2.30 13.36
C SER A 515 -3.74 3.73 13.87
N VAL A 516 -2.76 4.31 14.55
CA VAL A 516 -2.81 5.70 15.03
C VAL A 516 -1.88 6.63 14.24
N SER A 517 -1.53 6.24 12.99
CA SER A 517 -0.68 7.09 12.12
C SER A 517 -1.25 8.50 11.89
N PRO A 518 -2.57 8.74 11.70
CA PRO A 518 -3.09 10.09 11.60
C PRO A 518 -2.88 10.91 12.88
N GLN A 519 -3.01 10.26 14.04
CA GLN A 519 -2.77 10.89 15.35
C GLN A 519 -1.28 11.21 15.55
N ILE A 520 -0.39 10.26 15.20
CA ILE A 520 1.06 10.46 15.31
C ILE A 520 1.52 11.61 14.40
N ALA A 521 1.21 11.52 13.11
CA ALA A 521 1.61 12.53 12.15
C ALA A 521 0.98 13.90 12.44
N GLY A 522 -0.28 13.91 12.86
CA GLY A 522 -1.05 15.12 13.19
C GLY A 522 -0.70 15.76 14.54
N GLY A 523 0.06 15.09 15.40
CA GLY A 523 0.49 15.69 16.68
C GLY A 523 -0.50 15.52 17.83
N TRP A 524 -1.37 14.52 17.80
CA TRP A 524 -2.36 14.30 18.85
C TRP A 524 -1.77 14.27 20.24
N ARG A 525 -2.33 15.12 21.14
CA ARG A 525 -1.94 15.25 22.56
C ARG A 525 -0.56 15.89 22.82
N TYR A 526 0.22 16.22 21.81
CA TYR A 526 1.49 16.94 21.96
C TYR A 526 1.60 18.19 21.07
N ASP A 527 0.73 18.35 20.09
CA ASP A 527 0.61 19.51 19.20
C ASP A 527 -0.85 19.70 18.75
N ASP A 528 -1.69 20.14 19.69
CA ASP A 528 -3.15 20.24 19.48
C ASP A 528 -3.51 21.23 18.35
N ASP A 529 -2.68 22.25 18.09
CA ASP A 529 -2.87 23.19 16.97
C ASP A 529 -2.72 22.46 15.63
N LEU A 530 -1.64 21.68 15.46
CA LEU A 530 -1.44 20.89 14.25
C LEU A 530 -2.57 19.86 14.09
N PHE A 531 -2.89 19.14 15.18
CA PHE A 531 -3.95 18.13 15.14
C PHE A 531 -5.30 18.69 14.69
N GLY A 532 -5.70 19.81 15.23
CA GLY A 532 -6.94 20.49 14.85
C GLY A 532 -6.96 20.98 13.38
N ARG A 533 -5.77 21.19 12.77
CA ARG A 533 -5.63 21.60 11.37
C ARG A 533 -5.65 20.45 10.38
N VAL A 534 -5.18 19.26 10.76
CA VAL A 534 -4.97 18.15 9.82
C VAL A 534 -5.87 16.95 10.05
N PHE A 535 -6.49 16.79 11.24
CA PHE A 535 -7.37 15.68 11.56
C PHE A 535 -8.86 16.09 11.59
N PRO A 536 -9.80 15.27 11.05
CA PRO A 536 -9.58 14.12 10.17
C PRO A 536 -8.84 14.52 8.91
N MET A 537 -7.99 13.60 8.41
CA MET A 537 -7.20 13.87 7.21
C MET A 537 -8.04 13.80 5.93
N ASP A 538 -7.51 14.27 4.80
CA ASP A 538 -8.25 14.24 3.55
C ASP A 538 -8.09 12.91 2.84
N LEU A 539 -6.89 12.34 2.81
CA LEU A 539 -6.56 11.20 1.97
C LEU A 539 -5.83 10.08 2.72
N ARG A 540 -6.29 8.85 2.50
CA ARG A 540 -5.58 7.60 2.79
C ARG A 540 -5.24 6.89 1.50
N PRO A 541 -3.99 6.97 1.00
CA PRO A 541 -3.53 6.17 -0.12
C PRO A 541 -2.95 4.84 0.38
N GLN A 542 -3.29 3.73 -0.25
CA GLN A 542 -2.70 2.41 0.07
C GLN A 542 -3.02 1.36 -0.98
N ALA A 543 -2.31 0.22 -0.94
CA ALA A 543 -2.66 -0.95 -1.72
C ALA A 543 -3.83 -1.74 -1.07
N HIS A 544 -4.52 -2.55 -1.88
CA HIS A 544 -5.74 -3.23 -1.43
C HIS A 544 -5.51 -4.38 -0.43
N ASP A 545 -4.29 -4.91 -0.33
CA ASP A 545 -3.95 -6.00 0.60
C ASP A 545 -3.97 -5.58 2.07
N ILE A 546 -3.71 -4.29 2.35
CA ILE A 546 -3.73 -3.76 3.71
C ILE A 546 -5.08 -3.10 4.12
N ILE A 547 -6.15 -3.34 3.36
CA ILE A 547 -7.51 -2.92 3.76
C ILE A 547 -7.94 -3.63 5.06
N ARG A 548 -7.67 -4.93 5.17
CA ARG A 548 -8.04 -5.75 6.34
C ARG A 548 -7.18 -5.48 7.58
N THR A 549 -6.01 -4.94 7.39
CA THR A 549 -5.05 -4.63 8.45
C THR A 549 -5.08 -3.14 8.78
N TRP A 550 -4.27 -2.35 8.10
CA TRP A 550 -4.07 -0.95 8.45
C TRP A 550 -5.33 -0.08 8.28
N LEU A 551 -6.03 -0.15 7.12
CA LEU A 551 -7.21 0.71 6.91
C LEU A 551 -8.29 0.40 7.95
N PHE A 552 -8.65 -0.88 8.12
CA PHE A 552 -9.66 -1.29 9.09
C PHE A 552 -9.29 -0.86 10.51
N SER A 553 -8.06 -1.14 10.95
CA SER A 553 -7.62 -0.83 12.31
C SER A 553 -7.60 0.69 12.58
N THR A 554 -7.23 1.50 11.58
CA THR A 554 -7.23 2.97 11.73
C THR A 554 -8.65 3.53 11.82
N VAL A 555 -9.58 3.02 10.99
CA VAL A 555 -11.01 3.42 11.08
C VAL A 555 -11.59 3.02 12.44
N LEU A 556 -11.28 1.81 12.92
CA LEU A 556 -11.73 1.35 14.25
C LEU A 556 -11.19 2.26 15.36
N ARG A 557 -9.89 2.57 15.35
CA ARG A 557 -9.26 3.40 16.37
C ARG A 557 -9.81 4.82 16.37
N ALA A 558 -9.96 5.44 15.20
CA ALA A 558 -10.55 6.77 15.10
C ALA A 558 -12.00 6.80 15.58
N HIS A 559 -12.78 5.75 15.28
CA HIS A 559 -14.14 5.62 15.81
C HIS A 559 -14.15 5.50 17.33
N LEU A 560 -13.37 4.61 17.92
CA LEU A 560 -13.35 4.35 19.37
C LEU A 560 -12.81 5.54 20.19
N GLU A 561 -11.86 6.28 19.65
CA GLU A 561 -11.17 7.38 20.34
C GLU A 561 -11.84 8.74 20.10
N HIS A 562 -12.28 9.01 18.86
CA HIS A 562 -12.77 10.32 18.41
C HIS A 562 -14.21 10.31 17.92
N ASP A 563 -14.87 9.16 17.83
CA ASP A 563 -16.18 8.97 17.19
C ASP A 563 -16.25 9.59 15.78
N ASN A 564 -15.18 9.51 15.03
CA ASN A 564 -15.03 10.13 13.72
C ASN A 564 -14.31 9.20 12.72
N LEU A 565 -14.32 9.61 11.43
CA LEU A 565 -13.45 9.06 10.43
C LEU A 565 -12.02 9.56 10.64
N PRO A 566 -10.99 8.76 10.34
CA PRO A 566 -9.61 9.24 10.32
C PRO A 566 -9.28 10.06 9.06
N TRP A 567 -9.99 9.83 7.95
CA TRP A 567 -9.86 10.53 6.65
C TRP A 567 -11.17 10.50 5.88
N PHE A 568 -11.28 11.37 4.86
CA PHE A 568 -12.48 11.43 4.03
C PHE A 568 -12.40 10.58 2.76
N HIS A 569 -11.20 10.38 2.20
CA HIS A 569 -10.95 9.63 0.97
C HIS A 569 -10.01 8.46 1.20
N ALA A 570 -10.33 7.29 0.63
CA ALA A 570 -9.47 6.12 0.57
C ALA A 570 -9.10 5.83 -0.89
N ALA A 571 -7.86 6.13 -1.29
CA ALA A 571 -7.35 5.87 -2.64
C ALA A 571 -6.59 4.54 -2.65
N ILE A 572 -7.15 3.54 -3.33
CA ILE A 572 -6.64 2.17 -3.31
C ILE A 572 -5.92 1.87 -4.61
N SER A 573 -4.64 1.48 -4.52
CA SER A 573 -3.86 0.99 -5.66
C SER A 573 -4.01 -0.53 -5.83
N GLY A 574 -3.81 -1.01 -7.07
CA GLY A 574 -3.64 -2.44 -7.36
C GLY A 574 -2.23 -2.93 -7.03
N PHE A 575 -1.96 -4.19 -7.36
CA PHE A 575 -0.63 -4.81 -7.28
C PHE A 575 0.19 -4.57 -8.56
N VAL A 576 1.50 -4.63 -8.41
CA VAL A 576 2.40 -4.86 -9.54
C VAL A 576 2.59 -6.37 -9.71
N THR A 577 2.31 -6.86 -10.91
CA THR A 577 2.43 -8.27 -11.27
C THR A 577 3.58 -8.47 -12.26
N ASP A 578 4.11 -9.69 -12.32
CA ASP A 578 5.03 -10.12 -13.38
C ASP A 578 4.30 -10.34 -14.72
N ALA A 579 5.05 -10.75 -15.75
CA ALA A 579 4.50 -11.02 -17.08
C ALA A 579 3.43 -12.13 -17.09
N ASP A 580 3.48 -13.06 -16.13
CA ASP A 580 2.50 -14.13 -15.94
C ASP A 580 1.29 -13.69 -15.11
N ARG A 581 1.16 -12.41 -14.80
CA ARG A 581 0.14 -11.80 -13.94
C ARG A 581 0.13 -12.32 -12.51
N LYS A 582 1.29 -12.80 -12.02
CA LYS A 582 1.46 -13.20 -10.61
C LYS A 582 2.00 -12.04 -9.81
N LYS A 583 1.49 -11.87 -8.59
CA LYS A 583 2.02 -10.84 -7.65
C LYS A 583 3.52 -11.01 -7.49
N MET A 584 4.26 -9.92 -7.70
CA MET A 584 5.70 -9.88 -7.43
C MET A 584 5.95 -9.90 -5.93
N SER A 585 6.79 -10.83 -5.47
CA SER A 585 7.16 -10.94 -4.05
C SER A 585 8.59 -11.45 -3.89
N LYS A 586 9.24 -11.04 -2.79
CA LYS A 586 10.62 -11.47 -2.47
C LYS A 586 10.73 -12.98 -2.32
N SER A 587 9.72 -13.63 -1.75
CA SER A 587 9.69 -15.08 -1.55
C SER A 587 9.66 -15.87 -2.86
N LYS A 588 9.20 -15.26 -3.96
CA LYS A 588 9.19 -15.87 -5.31
C LYS A 588 10.41 -15.52 -6.15
N GLY A 589 11.30 -14.65 -5.67
CA GLY A 589 12.52 -14.26 -6.36
C GLY A 589 12.31 -13.44 -7.65
N ASN A 590 11.10 -12.90 -7.89
CA ASN A 590 10.74 -12.14 -9.08
C ASN A 590 10.68 -10.61 -8.85
N VAL A 591 11.36 -10.12 -7.82
CA VAL A 591 11.39 -8.71 -7.48
C VAL A 591 12.47 -7.97 -8.23
N VAL A 592 12.10 -6.83 -8.84
CA VAL A 592 13.04 -5.89 -9.46
C VAL A 592 13.36 -4.76 -8.48
N THR A 593 14.66 -4.44 -8.35
CA THR A 593 15.12 -3.33 -7.49
C THR A 593 14.79 -1.98 -8.14
N PRO A 594 14.09 -1.08 -7.47
CA PRO A 594 13.63 0.18 -8.06
C PRO A 594 14.78 1.10 -8.50
N PHE A 595 15.89 1.13 -7.75
CA PHE A 595 16.97 2.07 -8.01
C PHE A 595 17.60 1.89 -9.39
N ALA A 596 17.87 0.65 -9.81
CA ALA A 596 18.39 0.35 -11.14
C ALA A 596 17.43 0.81 -12.28
N LEU A 597 16.12 0.74 -12.03
CA LEU A 597 15.12 1.24 -13.01
C LEU A 597 15.12 2.77 -13.11
N LEU A 598 15.23 3.44 -11.97
CA LEU A 598 15.32 4.89 -11.91
C LEU A 598 16.57 5.40 -12.63
N GLU A 599 17.75 4.77 -12.43
CA GLU A 599 18.97 5.10 -13.15
C GLU A 599 18.84 4.86 -14.67
N GLN A 600 18.22 3.74 -15.06
CA GLN A 600 18.11 3.36 -16.48
C GLN A 600 17.09 4.21 -17.26
N HIS A 601 15.94 4.50 -16.64
CA HIS A 601 14.80 5.12 -17.33
C HIS A 601 14.54 6.58 -16.91
N GLY A 602 15.23 7.07 -15.86
CA GLY A 602 14.93 8.34 -15.20
C GLY A 602 13.66 8.28 -14.36
N SER A 603 13.58 9.12 -13.36
CA SER A 603 12.44 9.16 -12.44
C SER A 603 11.13 9.49 -13.14
N ASP A 604 11.13 10.44 -14.07
CA ASP A 604 9.95 10.79 -14.87
C ASP A 604 9.43 9.60 -15.69
N GLY A 605 10.33 8.76 -16.25
CA GLY A 605 9.95 7.59 -17.01
C GLY A 605 9.29 6.50 -16.13
N VAL A 606 9.83 6.27 -14.94
CA VAL A 606 9.28 5.31 -13.98
C VAL A 606 7.93 5.80 -13.43
N ARG A 607 7.81 7.08 -13.09
CA ARG A 607 6.56 7.72 -12.64
C ARG A 607 5.46 7.65 -13.71
N TYR A 608 5.81 7.87 -14.96
CA TYR A 608 4.88 7.74 -16.10
C TYR A 608 4.26 6.32 -16.14
N TRP A 609 5.10 5.27 -16.09
CA TRP A 609 4.61 3.89 -16.05
C TRP A 609 3.68 3.66 -14.86
N ALA A 610 4.07 4.10 -13.66
CA ALA A 610 3.26 3.94 -12.46
C ALA A 610 1.89 4.63 -12.60
N ALA A 611 1.86 5.87 -13.11
CA ALA A 611 0.63 6.64 -13.27
C ALA A 611 -0.34 6.05 -14.29
N LYS A 612 0.14 5.29 -15.30
CA LYS A 612 -0.72 4.57 -16.26
C LYS A 612 -1.55 3.45 -15.61
N GLY A 613 -1.15 2.98 -14.44
CA GLY A 613 -1.78 1.84 -13.78
C GLY A 613 -3.22 2.07 -13.29
N GLY A 614 -3.66 3.29 -13.09
CA GLY A 614 -5.01 3.62 -12.61
C GLY A 614 -5.33 3.11 -11.18
N PRO A 615 -6.38 3.62 -10.55
CA PRO A 615 -6.78 3.22 -9.20
C PRO A 615 -7.41 1.81 -9.20
N GLY A 616 -7.02 0.98 -8.22
CA GLY A 616 -7.59 -0.35 -7.99
C GLY A 616 -7.23 -1.43 -9.01
N VAL A 617 -6.42 -1.11 -10.03
CA VAL A 617 -6.10 -2.03 -11.13
C VAL A 617 -4.70 -2.62 -10.93
N ASP A 618 -4.62 -3.97 -10.96
CA ASP A 618 -3.35 -4.67 -10.98
C ASP A 618 -2.63 -4.40 -12.30
N THR A 619 -1.37 -4.01 -12.21
CA THR A 619 -0.57 -3.53 -13.35
C THR A 619 0.63 -4.43 -13.57
N VAL A 620 0.83 -4.84 -14.81
CA VAL A 620 2.03 -5.62 -15.18
C VAL A 620 3.26 -4.71 -15.15
N PHE A 621 4.36 -5.21 -14.59
CA PHE A 621 5.65 -4.56 -14.70
C PHE A 621 6.07 -4.46 -16.17
N ASP A 622 6.26 -3.23 -16.66
CA ASP A 622 6.59 -2.99 -18.07
C ASP A 622 7.66 -1.88 -18.23
N ALA A 623 8.90 -2.31 -18.41
CA ALA A 623 10.02 -1.42 -18.72
C ALA A 623 9.86 -0.73 -20.10
N GLY A 624 9.05 -1.27 -21.00
CA GLY A 624 8.71 -0.62 -22.27
C GLY A 624 7.93 0.66 -22.05
N GLN A 625 6.98 0.67 -21.13
CA GLN A 625 6.21 1.88 -20.76
C GLN A 625 7.12 2.93 -20.09
N MET A 626 8.11 2.52 -19.29
CA MET A 626 9.09 3.45 -18.73
C MET A 626 9.91 4.17 -19.83
N LYS A 627 10.26 3.44 -20.91
CA LYS A 627 10.92 4.03 -22.10
C LYS A 627 9.99 5.01 -22.83
N VAL A 628 8.68 4.72 -22.88
CA VAL A 628 7.69 5.66 -23.44
C VAL A 628 7.65 6.95 -22.62
N GLY A 629 7.57 6.84 -21.30
CA GLY A 629 7.61 8.00 -20.40
C GLY A 629 8.89 8.82 -20.52
N ARG A 630 10.05 8.17 -20.61
CA ARG A 630 11.33 8.86 -20.87
C ARG A 630 11.31 9.60 -22.21
N ARG A 631 10.76 9.01 -23.28
CA ARG A 631 10.62 9.69 -24.57
C ARG A 631 9.69 10.88 -24.50
N LEU A 632 8.60 10.79 -23.74
CA LEU A 632 7.68 11.91 -23.51
C LEU A 632 8.43 13.07 -22.80
N ALA A 633 9.19 12.78 -21.74
CA ALA A 633 9.99 13.79 -21.03
C ALA A 633 11.02 14.47 -21.98
N ILE A 634 11.71 13.70 -22.81
CA ILE A 634 12.63 14.25 -23.84
C ILE A 634 11.86 15.11 -24.87
N LYS A 635 10.66 14.69 -25.27
CA LYS A 635 9.83 15.48 -26.20
C LYS A 635 9.40 16.79 -25.58
N VAL A 636 9.06 16.81 -24.27
CA VAL A 636 8.76 18.05 -23.52
C VAL A 636 9.95 19.00 -23.57
N LEU A 637 11.17 18.55 -23.26
CA LEU A 637 12.37 19.38 -23.33
C LEU A 637 12.60 19.96 -24.74
N ASN A 638 12.52 19.12 -25.78
CA ASN A 638 12.80 19.53 -27.16
C ASN A 638 11.72 20.47 -27.74
N ALA A 639 10.43 20.19 -27.48
CA ALA A 639 9.33 21.05 -27.90
C ALA A 639 9.43 22.42 -27.20
N SER A 640 9.76 22.43 -25.93
CA SER A 640 9.95 23.65 -25.14
C SER A 640 11.14 24.45 -25.63
N LYS A 641 12.27 23.79 -25.95
CA LYS A 641 13.40 24.48 -26.59
C LYS A 641 12.98 25.11 -27.90
N PHE A 642 12.29 24.36 -28.77
CA PHE A 642 11.81 24.92 -30.05
C PHE A 642 10.93 26.13 -29.83
N ILE A 643 10.04 26.14 -28.85
CA ILE A 643 9.12 27.25 -28.57
C ILE A 643 9.85 28.45 -27.97
N LEU A 644 10.79 28.25 -27.04
CA LEU A 644 11.39 29.33 -26.22
C LEU A 644 12.71 29.91 -26.81
N ALA A 645 13.48 29.13 -27.58
CA ALA A 645 14.82 29.56 -28.06
C ALA A 645 14.86 30.86 -28.89
N PRO A 646 13.84 31.23 -29.67
CA PRO A 646 13.84 32.52 -30.35
C PRO A 646 13.68 33.77 -29.45
N PHE A 647 13.39 33.57 -28.15
CA PHE A 647 13.10 34.62 -27.17
C PHE A 647 14.17 34.70 -26.08
N ASP A 648 15.44 34.54 -26.42
CA ASP A 648 16.55 34.73 -25.50
C ASP A 648 16.68 36.17 -24.98
N ASP A 649 17.56 36.39 -23.99
CA ASP A 649 17.79 37.69 -23.37
C ASP A 649 18.21 38.79 -24.34
N SER A 650 18.63 38.43 -25.58
CA SER A 650 19.00 39.37 -26.64
C SER A 650 17.79 39.83 -27.48
N SER A 651 16.62 39.18 -27.33
CA SER A 651 15.43 39.51 -28.09
C SER A 651 14.70 40.72 -27.50
N ALA A 652 14.21 41.62 -28.36
CA ALA A 652 13.38 42.75 -27.96
C ALA A 652 12.00 42.35 -27.40
N ASN A 653 11.65 41.07 -27.48
CA ASN A 653 10.35 40.51 -27.13
C ASN A 653 10.50 39.21 -26.31
N PRO A 654 10.67 39.29 -24.97
CA PRO A 654 10.73 38.10 -24.13
C PRO A 654 9.41 37.31 -24.16
N PRO A 655 9.41 36.03 -23.79
CA PRO A 655 8.24 35.15 -23.84
C PRO A 655 6.97 35.71 -23.14
N GLY A 656 7.12 36.50 -22.08
CA GLY A 656 6.00 37.17 -21.42
C GLY A 656 5.31 38.24 -22.29
N VAL A 657 6.08 39.00 -23.05
CA VAL A 657 5.57 40.02 -24.01
C VAL A 657 4.90 39.34 -25.21
N ILE A 658 5.50 38.27 -25.72
CA ILE A 658 4.92 37.46 -26.80
C ILE A 658 3.62 36.83 -26.34
N ALA A 659 3.60 36.25 -25.14
CA ALA A 659 2.39 35.67 -24.57
C ALA A 659 1.21 36.66 -24.47
N ALA A 660 1.45 37.96 -24.43
CA ALA A 660 0.41 39.00 -24.38
C ALA A 660 -0.14 39.42 -25.75
N GLN A 661 0.48 38.96 -26.85
CA GLN A 661 0.04 39.34 -28.22
C GLN A 661 -1.31 38.67 -28.56
N PRO A 662 -2.15 39.32 -29.44
CA PRO A 662 -3.41 38.76 -29.89
C PRO A 662 -3.22 37.40 -30.61
N ILE A 663 -4.15 36.47 -30.42
CA ILE A 663 -4.23 35.21 -31.13
C ILE A 663 -5.36 35.30 -32.15
N THR A 664 -5.00 35.54 -33.43
CA THR A 664 -5.96 35.90 -34.47
C THR A 664 -6.27 34.78 -35.45
N ALA A 665 -5.30 33.88 -35.71
CA ALA A 665 -5.48 32.79 -36.66
C ALA A 665 -6.47 31.73 -36.13
N ALA A 666 -7.41 31.29 -36.99
CA ALA A 666 -8.43 30.33 -36.67
C ALA A 666 -7.85 29.02 -36.12
N VAL A 667 -6.79 28.51 -36.76
CA VAL A 667 -6.08 27.27 -36.34
C VAL A 667 -5.51 27.41 -34.91
N ASP A 668 -4.93 28.57 -34.57
CA ASP A 668 -4.36 28.81 -33.25
C ASP A 668 -5.44 28.84 -32.17
N ARG A 669 -6.55 29.53 -32.46
CA ARG A 669 -7.71 29.61 -31.56
C ARG A 669 -8.36 28.27 -31.35
N ALA A 670 -8.56 27.49 -32.43
CA ALA A 670 -9.15 26.15 -32.37
C ALA A 670 -8.29 25.17 -31.57
N MET A 671 -6.97 25.17 -31.80
CA MET A 671 -6.05 24.30 -31.02
C MET A 671 -6.12 24.64 -29.53
N LEU A 672 -6.13 25.92 -29.15
CA LEU A 672 -6.23 26.33 -27.73
C LEU A 672 -7.60 26.02 -27.13
N ARG A 673 -8.68 26.09 -27.92
CA ARG A 673 -10.01 25.66 -27.48
C ARG A 673 -10.03 24.15 -27.16
N ASN A 674 -9.46 23.33 -28.04
CA ASN A 674 -9.34 21.89 -27.76
C ASN A 674 -8.46 21.60 -26.51
N LEU A 675 -7.39 22.37 -26.32
CA LEU A 675 -6.58 22.26 -25.10
C LEU A 675 -7.37 22.68 -23.86
N ALA A 676 -8.26 23.67 -23.95
CA ALA A 676 -9.13 24.05 -22.84
C ALA A 676 -10.10 22.94 -22.46
N ASP A 677 -10.60 22.18 -23.44
CA ASP A 677 -11.43 20.99 -23.16
C ASP A 677 -10.62 19.87 -22.49
N VAL A 678 -9.35 19.69 -22.86
CA VAL A 678 -8.43 18.76 -22.19
C VAL A 678 -8.17 19.18 -20.73
N VAL A 679 -8.01 20.49 -20.46
CA VAL A 679 -7.84 21.01 -19.10
C VAL A 679 -9.03 20.61 -18.22
N ASP A 680 -10.27 20.83 -18.70
CA ASP A 680 -11.46 20.47 -17.93
C ASP A 680 -11.54 18.97 -17.68
N GLN A 681 -11.36 18.15 -18.74
CA GLN A 681 -11.44 16.69 -18.63
C GLN A 681 -10.33 16.11 -17.72
N ALA A 682 -9.11 16.63 -17.80
CA ALA A 682 -8.00 16.21 -16.94
C ALA A 682 -8.24 16.62 -15.48
N THR A 683 -8.83 17.80 -15.26
CA THR A 683 -9.19 18.28 -13.93
C THR A 683 -10.27 17.40 -13.31
N GLU A 684 -11.35 17.12 -14.05
CA GLU A 684 -12.42 16.21 -13.62
C GLU A 684 -11.87 14.81 -13.26
N ALA A 685 -11.00 14.28 -14.11
CA ALA A 685 -10.38 12.98 -13.89
C ALA A 685 -9.52 12.97 -12.61
N LEU A 686 -8.71 14.00 -12.37
CA LEU A 686 -7.89 14.12 -11.15
C LEU A 686 -8.72 14.38 -9.90
N ASP A 687 -9.80 15.16 -9.98
CA ASP A 687 -10.76 15.33 -8.87
C ASP A 687 -11.45 13.99 -8.53
N GLY A 688 -11.63 13.11 -9.54
CA GLY A 688 -12.10 11.73 -9.38
C GLY A 688 -11.02 10.71 -9.04
N TYR A 689 -9.77 11.13 -8.83
CA TYR A 689 -8.59 10.26 -8.60
C TYR A 689 -8.23 9.34 -9.78
N GLU A 690 -8.76 9.62 -10.98
CA GLU A 690 -8.47 8.89 -12.20
C GLU A 690 -7.20 9.43 -12.91
N TYR A 691 -6.08 9.44 -12.18
CA TYR A 691 -4.81 10.05 -12.63
C TYR A 691 -4.29 9.45 -13.94
N GLY A 692 -4.50 8.15 -14.19
CA GLY A 692 -4.12 7.51 -15.46
C GLY A 692 -4.91 8.06 -16.65
N ARG A 693 -6.23 8.30 -16.48
CA ARG A 693 -7.09 8.92 -17.50
C ARG A 693 -6.65 10.37 -17.80
N ALA A 694 -6.35 11.14 -16.76
CA ALA A 694 -5.88 12.51 -16.93
C ALA A 694 -4.55 12.56 -17.69
N LEU A 695 -3.62 11.65 -17.41
CA LEU A 695 -2.37 11.50 -18.15
C LEU A 695 -2.63 11.14 -19.62
N ASP A 696 -3.51 10.17 -19.90
CA ASP A 696 -3.83 9.73 -21.26
C ASP A 696 -4.42 10.85 -22.12
N LEU A 697 -5.34 11.62 -21.56
CA LEU A 697 -5.93 12.80 -22.23
C LEU A 697 -4.87 13.84 -22.55
N THR A 698 -4.05 14.18 -21.58
CA THR A 698 -2.99 15.19 -21.72
C THR A 698 -1.91 14.74 -22.71
N GLU A 699 -1.44 13.51 -22.59
CA GLU A 699 -0.39 12.95 -23.46
C GLU A 699 -0.84 12.88 -24.91
N ARG A 700 -2.05 12.37 -25.18
CA ARG A 700 -2.58 12.27 -26.55
C ARG A 700 -2.65 13.63 -27.22
N HIS A 701 -3.18 14.61 -26.52
CA HIS A 701 -3.28 15.95 -27.07
C HIS A 701 -1.91 16.64 -27.22
N PHE A 702 -0.96 16.36 -26.32
CA PHE A 702 0.40 16.85 -26.41
C PHE A 702 1.15 16.28 -27.63
N TRP A 703 0.94 15.02 -27.98
CA TRP A 703 1.50 14.43 -29.20
C TRP A 703 0.91 15.08 -30.46
N THR A 704 -0.41 15.29 -30.54
CA THR A 704 -1.05 16.03 -31.65
C THR A 704 -0.51 17.46 -31.75
N PHE A 705 -0.34 18.13 -30.59
CA PHE A 705 0.31 19.44 -30.58
C PHE A 705 1.73 19.38 -31.13
N CYS A 706 2.54 18.42 -30.74
CA CYS A 706 3.92 18.33 -31.19
C CYS A 706 4.08 17.88 -32.64
N ASP A 707 3.26 16.95 -33.10
CA ASP A 707 3.45 16.30 -34.40
C ASP A 707 2.68 17.01 -35.51
N ASP A 708 1.56 17.65 -35.17
CA ASP A 708 0.75 18.39 -36.14
C ASP A 708 0.88 19.88 -35.98
N TYR A 709 0.46 20.45 -34.83
CA TYR A 709 0.40 21.91 -34.68
C TYR A 709 1.75 22.60 -34.80
N LEU A 710 2.81 22.10 -34.16
CA LEU A 710 4.15 22.69 -34.30
C LEU A 710 4.64 22.74 -35.75
N GLU A 711 4.37 21.70 -36.52
CA GLU A 711 4.74 21.65 -37.92
C GLU A 711 3.89 22.61 -38.80
N PHE A 712 2.59 22.70 -38.50
CA PHE A 712 1.69 23.64 -39.16
C PHE A 712 2.14 25.10 -39.02
N VAL A 713 2.45 25.51 -37.78
CA VAL A 713 2.75 26.93 -37.51
C VAL A 713 4.22 27.29 -37.74
N LYS A 714 5.05 26.36 -38.18
CA LYS A 714 6.50 26.56 -38.25
C LYS A 714 6.90 27.68 -39.20
N GLY A 715 6.36 27.69 -40.43
CA GLY A 715 6.62 28.75 -41.39
C GLY A 715 6.08 30.12 -40.94
N ARG A 716 4.83 30.12 -40.49
CA ARG A 716 4.16 31.32 -39.98
C ARG A 716 4.87 31.89 -38.75
N ARG A 717 5.35 31.07 -37.86
CA ARG A 717 6.16 31.49 -36.72
C ARG A 717 7.41 32.29 -37.09
N TYR A 718 8.07 31.93 -38.20
CA TYR A 718 9.27 32.61 -38.68
C TYR A 718 8.98 33.78 -39.65
N GLY A 719 7.70 34.09 -39.86
CA GLY A 719 7.27 35.31 -40.56
C GLY A 719 6.81 35.09 -42.00
N ASP A 720 6.67 33.84 -42.48
CA ASP A 720 6.20 33.55 -43.86
C ASP A 720 4.85 34.20 -44.19
N GLN A 721 4.04 34.49 -43.18
CA GLN A 721 2.72 35.14 -43.30
C GLN A 721 2.67 36.51 -42.59
N GLY A 722 3.82 37.21 -42.50
CA GLY A 722 3.91 38.52 -41.89
C GLY A 722 3.94 38.56 -40.38
N VAL A 723 4.02 39.79 -39.83
CA VAL A 723 4.20 40.04 -38.40
C VAL A 723 3.00 39.58 -37.56
N GLU A 724 1.78 39.80 -38.04
CA GLU A 724 0.55 39.40 -37.33
C GLU A 724 0.41 37.87 -37.24
N GLY A 725 0.72 37.18 -38.35
CA GLY A 725 0.72 35.72 -38.36
C GLY A 725 1.75 35.13 -37.39
N ALA A 726 2.95 35.71 -37.36
CA ALA A 726 4.00 35.32 -36.44
C ALA A 726 3.62 35.61 -34.99
N ALA A 727 3.02 36.75 -34.70
CA ALA A 727 2.54 37.11 -33.36
C ALA A 727 1.48 36.12 -32.85
N SER A 728 0.48 35.77 -33.67
CA SER A 728 -0.57 34.80 -33.33
C SER A 728 0.02 33.43 -33.04
N ALA A 729 0.87 32.89 -33.94
CA ALA A 729 1.50 31.57 -33.76
C ALA A 729 2.35 31.50 -32.49
N ASN A 730 3.23 32.46 -32.27
CA ASN A 730 4.13 32.47 -31.10
C ASN A 730 3.36 32.65 -29.80
N SER A 731 2.31 33.48 -29.78
CA SER A 731 1.45 33.69 -28.64
C SER A 731 0.70 32.41 -28.26
N ALA A 732 0.17 31.69 -29.25
CA ALA A 732 -0.51 30.40 -29.03
C ALA A 732 0.44 29.32 -28.57
N LEU A 733 1.65 29.23 -29.10
CA LEU A 733 2.69 28.28 -28.70
C LEU A 733 3.09 28.46 -27.24
N VAL A 734 3.34 29.70 -26.80
CA VAL A 734 3.71 29.98 -25.40
C VAL A 734 2.54 29.71 -24.45
N ALA A 735 1.31 30.03 -24.84
CA ALA A 735 0.12 29.75 -24.08
C ALA A 735 -0.07 28.25 -23.89
N ALA A 736 0.00 27.47 -24.98
CA ALA A 736 -0.12 26.01 -24.92
C ALA A 736 0.98 25.37 -24.08
N LEU A 737 2.25 25.79 -24.27
CA LEU A 737 3.37 25.27 -23.46
C LEU A 737 3.15 25.50 -21.99
N THR A 738 2.71 26.70 -21.59
CA THR A 738 2.44 27.04 -20.19
C THR A 738 1.41 26.09 -19.56
N VAL A 739 0.40 25.70 -20.32
CA VAL A 739 -0.65 24.78 -19.88
C VAL A 739 -0.15 23.33 -19.84
N TYR A 740 0.52 22.85 -20.91
CA TYR A 740 1.03 21.48 -20.94
C TYR A 740 2.04 21.19 -19.84
N LEU A 741 2.95 22.12 -19.56
CA LEU A 741 3.91 21.93 -18.47
C LEU A 741 3.20 21.70 -17.14
N ARG A 742 2.14 22.46 -16.83
CA ARG A 742 1.38 22.33 -15.59
C ARG A 742 0.52 21.07 -15.58
N LEU A 743 -0.08 20.66 -16.69
CA LEU A 743 -0.82 19.39 -16.79
C LEU A 743 0.09 18.18 -16.59
N LEU A 744 1.35 18.25 -17.08
CA LEU A 744 2.32 17.15 -16.98
C LEU A 744 3.15 17.18 -15.69
N ALA A 745 3.19 18.30 -14.95
CA ALA A 745 4.01 18.46 -13.74
C ALA A 745 3.78 17.40 -12.66
N PRO A 746 2.56 16.90 -12.40
CA PRO A 746 2.35 15.80 -11.45
C PRO A 746 3.03 14.50 -11.86
N TYR A 747 3.21 14.26 -13.16
CA TYR A 747 3.70 13.00 -13.74
C TYR A 747 5.19 13.04 -14.06
N LEU A 748 5.66 14.14 -14.63
CA LEU A 748 7.03 14.37 -15.10
C LEU A 748 7.66 15.56 -14.34
N PRO A 749 7.79 15.46 -13.01
CA PRO A 749 8.14 16.61 -12.17
C PRO A 749 9.48 17.23 -12.51
N PHE A 750 10.47 16.43 -12.92
CA PHE A 750 11.82 16.91 -13.19
C PHE A 750 11.93 17.63 -14.54
N ALA A 751 11.40 17.03 -15.60
CA ALA A 751 11.43 17.65 -16.92
C ALA A 751 10.61 18.94 -16.99
N THR A 752 9.45 18.97 -16.32
CA THR A 752 8.58 20.16 -16.33
C THR A 752 9.14 21.29 -15.46
N GLU A 753 9.74 20.98 -14.31
CA GLU A 753 10.44 21.96 -13.47
C GLU A 753 11.65 22.53 -14.21
N GLU A 754 12.42 21.67 -14.91
CA GLU A 754 13.56 22.12 -15.70
C GLU A 754 13.14 23.16 -16.73
N VAL A 755 12.14 22.83 -17.55
CA VAL A 755 11.63 23.77 -18.56
C VAL A 755 11.06 25.04 -17.93
N TRP A 756 10.30 24.93 -16.85
CA TRP A 756 9.72 26.05 -16.13
C TRP A 756 10.81 27.05 -15.71
N SER A 757 11.89 26.55 -15.17
CA SER A 757 13.02 27.37 -14.71
C SER A 757 13.77 28.14 -15.80
N TRP A 758 13.60 27.80 -17.08
CA TRP A 758 14.24 28.51 -18.17
C TRP A 758 13.68 29.92 -18.37
N TRP A 759 12.43 30.16 -17.95
CA TRP A 759 11.74 31.41 -18.28
C TRP A 759 10.69 31.88 -17.25
N LYS A 760 10.47 31.12 -16.19
CA LYS A 760 9.56 31.45 -15.10
C LYS A 760 10.32 31.52 -13.78
N SER A 761 9.85 32.35 -12.86
CA SER A 761 10.31 32.39 -11.46
C SER A 761 9.52 31.42 -10.61
N GLY A 762 10.15 30.93 -9.54
CA GLY A 762 9.55 29.95 -8.61
C GLY A 762 9.37 28.56 -9.22
N SER A 763 8.82 27.64 -8.43
CA SER A 763 8.59 26.26 -8.85
C SER A 763 7.27 26.09 -9.57
N ILE A 764 7.24 25.25 -10.63
CA ILE A 764 6.02 24.83 -11.31
C ILE A 764 5.04 24.14 -10.35
N HIS A 765 5.58 23.46 -9.33
CA HIS A 765 4.77 22.72 -8.33
C HIS A 765 4.04 23.63 -7.34
N ARG A 766 4.35 24.91 -7.31
CA ARG A 766 3.63 25.96 -6.61
C ARG A 766 2.84 26.89 -7.55
N ALA A 767 2.93 26.68 -8.86
CA ALA A 767 2.12 27.40 -9.85
C ALA A 767 0.66 26.93 -9.80
N SER A 768 -0.28 27.80 -10.13
CA SER A 768 -1.70 27.46 -10.18
C SER A 768 -1.99 26.42 -11.26
N TRP A 769 -2.86 25.46 -10.97
CA TRP A 769 -3.38 24.51 -11.95
C TRP A 769 -4.04 25.26 -13.12
N PRO A 770 -3.86 24.85 -14.38
CA PRO A 770 -4.43 25.56 -15.51
C PRO A 770 -5.97 25.53 -15.49
N SER A 771 -6.58 26.58 -16.02
CA SER A 771 -8.02 26.66 -16.16
C SER A 771 -8.43 26.90 -17.62
N ARG A 772 -9.63 26.45 -17.98
CA ARG A 772 -10.25 26.80 -19.28
C ARG A 772 -10.22 28.28 -19.57
N LEU A 773 -10.58 29.10 -18.55
CA LEU A 773 -10.67 30.55 -18.70
C LEU A 773 -9.34 31.21 -19.14
N GLU A 774 -8.21 30.66 -18.70
CA GLU A 774 -6.87 31.14 -19.06
C GLU A 774 -6.62 31.07 -20.56
N LEU A 775 -7.20 30.09 -21.24
CA LEU A 775 -7.08 29.92 -22.70
C LEU A 775 -8.20 30.67 -23.46
N THR A 776 -9.44 30.55 -23.02
CA THR A 776 -10.60 31.14 -23.72
C THR A 776 -10.64 32.63 -23.64
N SER A 777 -10.13 33.27 -22.58
CA SER A 777 -9.99 34.73 -22.47
C SER A 777 -9.04 35.31 -23.51
N ARG A 778 -8.16 34.49 -24.10
CA ARG A 778 -7.16 34.87 -25.09
C ARG A 778 -7.61 34.62 -26.53
N THR A 779 -8.48 33.64 -26.72
CA THR A 779 -8.96 33.25 -28.06
C THR A 779 -10.24 33.99 -28.48
N GLY A 780 -10.96 34.57 -27.49
CA GLY A 780 -12.35 34.97 -27.70
C GLY A 780 -13.25 33.78 -28.03
N ASP A 781 -14.41 34.08 -28.62
CA ASP A 781 -15.34 33.06 -29.10
C ASP A 781 -14.73 32.33 -30.32
N VAL A 782 -14.59 31.02 -30.17
CA VAL A 782 -14.11 30.12 -31.23
C VAL A 782 -15.32 29.36 -31.77
N SER A 783 -15.58 29.52 -33.08
CA SER A 783 -16.70 28.87 -33.72
C SER A 783 -16.44 27.34 -33.87
N ASP A 784 -17.52 26.55 -33.95
CA ASP A 784 -17.42 25.12 -34.25
C ASP A 784 -16.76 24.93 -35.63
N GLU A 785 -16.96 25.87 -36.58
CA GLU A 785 -16.32 25.85 -37.88
C GLU A 785 -14.80 25.96 -37.79
N ASP A 786 -14.24 26.81 -36.87
CA ASP A 786 -12.80 26.87 -36.60
C ASP A 786 -12.26 25.55 -36.06
N VAL A 787 -13.00 24.91 -35.12
CA VAL A 787 -12.62 23.60 -34.54
C VAL A 787 -12.64 22.50 -35.60
N GLU A 788 -13.66 22.47 -36.45
CA GLU A 788 -13.76 21.52 -37.54
C GLU A 788 -12.70 21.78 -38.63
N ALA A 789 -12.34 23.05 -38.89
CA ALA A 789 -11.23 23.38 -39.76
C ALA A 789 -9.88 22.86 -39.25
N TRP A 790 -9.61 22.99 -37.92
CA TRP A 790 -8.41 22.44 -37.32
C TRP A 790 -8.40 20.91 -37.40
N SER A 791 -9.52 20.24 -37.11
CA SER A 791 -9.62 18.78 -37.22
C SER A 791 -9.34 18.30 -38.65
N TYR A 792 -9.87 19.02 -39.65
CA TYR A 792 -9.64 18.75 -41.06
C TYR A 792 -8.17 19.00 -41.44
N ALA A 793 -7.53 20.05 -40.92
CA ALA A 793 -6.12 20.31 -41.14
C ALA A 793 -5.22 19.15 -40.67
N CYS A 794 -5.48 18.62 -39.48
CA CYS A 794 -4.78 17.42 -38.95
C CYS A 794 -4.99 16.17 -39.82
N GLU A 795 -6.23 15.93 -40.27
CA GLU A 795 -6.54 14.82 -41.17
C GLU A 795 -5.79 14.92 -42.51
N LEU A 796 -5.80 16.07 -43.12
CA LEU A 796 -5.08 16.30 -44.38
C LEU A 796 -3.57 16.13 -44.21
N LEU A 797 -3.00 16.65 -43.13
CA LEU A 797 -1.55 16.51 -42.89
C LEU A 797 -1.17 15.05 -42.69
N SER A 798 -2.00 14.30 -41.95
CA SER A 798 -1.83 12.86 -41.72
C SER A 798 -1.89 12.08 -43.05
N GLU A 799 -2.89 12.32 -43.88
CA GLU A 799 -3.00 11.65 -45.18
C GLU A 799 -1.87 12.02 -46.16
N LEU A 800 -1.45 13.24 -46.20
CA LEU A 800 -0.30 13.67 -46.99
C LEU A 800 0.99 12.96 -46.53
N ARG A 801 1.22 12.84 -45.25
CA ARG A 801 2.35 12.06 -44.68
C ARG A 801 2.27 10.60 -45.06
N LYS A 802 1.08 10.01 -45.01
CA LYS A 802 0.86 8.64 -45.46
C LYS A 802 1.20 8.46 -46.93
N ARG A 803 0.69 9.33 -47.82
CA ARG A 803 1.02 9.30 -49.26
C ARG A 803 2.52 9.38 -49.51
N ARG A 804 3.22 10.25 -48.74
CA ARG A 804 4.68 10.40 -48.83
C ARG A 804 5.37 9.12 -48.37
N SER A 805 4.92 8.49 -47.28
CA SER A 805 5.45 7.23 -46.78
C SER A 805 5.25 6.08 -47.78
N ASP A 806 4.05 5.95 -48.31
CA ASP A 806 3.67 4.92 -49.29
C ASP A 806 4.54 5.01 -50.56
N ALA A 807 4.82 6.25 -50.98
CA ALA A 807 5.70 6.57 -52.09
C ALA A 807 7.21 6.47 -51.71
N LYS A 808 7.55 6.16 -50.45
CA LYS A 808 8.94 6.09 -49.93
C LYS A 808 9.74 7.37 -50.20
N GLN A 809 9.09 8.53 -50.17
CA GLN A 809 9.73 9.82 -50.46
C GLN A 809 10.23 10.47 -49.16
N PRO A 810 11.53 10.93 -49.12
CA PRO A 810 12.04 11.68 -47.97
C PRO A 810 11.28 12.99 -47.75
N LEU A 811 11.21 13.45 -46.46
CA LEU A 811 10.53 14.72 -46.12
C LEU A 811 11.06 15.95 -46.84
N LYS A 812 12.30 15.93 -47.28
CA LYS A 812 12.93 17.03 -48.02
C LYS A 812 12.42 17.20 -49.48
N VAL A 813 11.84 16.12 -50.06
CA VAL A 813 11.31 16.18 -51.47
C VAL A 813 10.01 16.96 -51.44
N PRO A 814 9.87 18.05 -52.21
CA PRO A 814 8.62 18.83 -52.24
C PRO A 814 7.51 18.05 -52.96
N ILE A 815 6.26 18.32 -52.58
CA ILE A 815 5.07 17.95 -53.33
C ILE A 815 4.81 19.08 -54.29
N VAL A 816 4.96 18.87 -55.59
CA VAL A 816 4.75 19.94 -56.61
C VAL A 816 3.28 20.31 -56.67
N ARG A 817 2.42 19.29 -56.65
CA ARG A 817 0.95 19.45 -56.73
C ARG A 817 0.27 18.42 -55.88
N ALA A 818 -0.74 18.84 -55.11
CA ALA A 818 -1.64 17.98 -54.38
C ALA A 818 -3.08 18.23 -54.82
N VAL A 819 -3.77 17.18 -55.28
CA VAL A 819 -5.20 17.24 -55.62
C VAL A 819 -5.98 16.69 -54.43
N ILE A 820 -6.79 17.53 -53.79
CA ILE A 820 -7.61 17.16 -52.63
C ILE A 820 -9.06 17.03 -53.10
N ALA A 821 -9.58 15.83 -53.11
CA ALA A 821 -10.97 15.47 -53.46
C ALA A 821 -11.77 15.18 -52.24
N ASP A 822 -12.79 15.99 -51.93
CA ASP A 822 -13.65 15.86 -50.76
C ASP A 822 -14.98 16.62 -50.93
N ALA A 823 -15.87 16.56 -49.90
CA ALA A 823 -17.12 17.29 -49.89
C ALA A 823 -16.89 18.80 -49.99
N PRO A 824 -17.68 19.56 -50.78
CA PRO A 824 -17.50 20.98 -50.97
C PRO A 824 -17.43 21.80 -49.70
N GLU A 825 -18.15 21.44 -48.67
CA GLU A 825 -18.12 22.10 -47.36
C GLU A 825 -16.79 21.91 -46.65
N ARG A 826 -16.21 20.73 -46.72
CA ARG A 826 -14.89 20.46 -46.14
C ARG A 826 -13.78 21.16 -46.87
N LEU A 827 -13.86 21.19 -48.20
CA LEU A 827 -12.88 21.95 -49.05
C LEU A 827 -12.93 23.46 -48.85
N ARG A 828 -14.09 24.04 -48.43
CA ARG A 828 -14.14 25.46 -48.08
C ARG A 828 -13.29 25.78 -46.84
N ARG A 829 -13.25 24.83 -45.84
CA ARG A 829 -12.45 24.98 -44.60
C ARG A 829 -10.93 25.11 -44.87
N LEU A 830 -10.43 24.62 -46.00
CA LEU A 830 -9.03 24.78 -46.40
C LEU A 830 -8.60 26.25 -46.37
N GLY A 831 -9.48 27.18 -46.71
CA GLY A 831 -9.17 28.62 -46.69
C GLY A 831 -8.65 29.17 -45.38
N ALA A 832 -9.02 28.55 -44.25
CA ALA A 832 -8.59 28.95 -42.91
C ALA A 832 -7.13 28.57 -42.60
N PHE A 833 -6.54 27.58 -43.32
CA PHE A 833 -5.22 27.02 -43.02
C PHE A 833 -4.39 26.58 -44.24
N GLU A 834 -4.80 26.93 -45.46
CA GLU A 834 -4.13 26.50 -46.69
C GLU A 834 -2.65 26.92 -46.72
N ALA A 835 -2.36 28.15 -46.34
CA ALA A 835 -0.99 28.64 -46.30
C ALA A 835 -0.10 27.89 -45.32
N ASP A 836 -0.65 27.54 -44.14
CA ASP A 836 0.06 26.70 -43.16
C ASP A 836 0.25 25.26 -43.68
N LEU A 837 -0.76 24.66 -44.35
CA LEU A 837 -0.65 23.34 -44.93
C LEU A 837 0.38 23.27 -46.07
N LEU A 838 0.41 24.29 -46.96
CA LEU A 838 1.42 24.43 -48.02
C LEU A 838 2.83 24.42 -47.43
N SER A 839 3.05 25.20 -46.39
CA SER A 839 4.35 25.30 -45.71
C SER A 839 4.70 23.99 -45.00
N ALA A 840 3.79 23.42 -44.18
CA ALA A 840 4.02 22.24 -43.35
C ALA A 840 4.31 20.96 -44.17
N ALA A 841 3.55 20.75 -45.27
CA ALA A 841 3.71 19.60 -46.14
C ALA A 841 4.66 19.85 -47.34
N ARG A 842 5.20 21.07 -47.46
CA ARG A 842 6.02 21.50 -48.59
C ARG A 842 5.35 21.28 -49.96
N ILE A 843 4.14 21.81 -50.05
CA ILE A 843 3.31 21.72 -51.28
C ILE A 843 3.46 23.00 -52.09
N GLY A 844 3.70 22.85 -53.40
CA GLY A 844 3.77 24.00 -54.33
C GLY A 844 2.39 24.55 -54.71
N ALA A 845 1.43 23.65 -54.96
CA ALA A 845 0.03 24.03 -55.26
C ALA A 845 -0.96 23.00 -54.80
N ILE A 846 -2.13 23.46 -54.28
CA ILE A 846 -3.28 22.62 -53.95
C ILE A 846 -4.37 22.84 -55.01
N GLU A 847 -4.85 21.77 -55.59
CA GLU A 847 -6.03 21.74 -56.46
C GLU A 847 -7.22 21.10 -55.69
N ARG A 848 -8.35 21.81 -55.69
CA ARG A 848 -9.57 21.37 -55.00
C ARG A 848 -10.49 20.65 -56.01
N ASN A 849 -10.84 19.39 -55.69
CA ASN A 849 -11.75 18.60 -56.50
C ASN A 849 -13.04 18.28 -55.70
N PRO A 850 -14.09 19.12 -55.81
CA PRO A 850 -15.34 18.89 -55.09
C PRO A 850 -16.04 17.61 -55.57
N ARG A 851 -16.24 16.66 -54.68
CA ARG A 851 -16.99 15.43 -54.92
C ARG A 851 -17.66 14.94 -53.68
N ALA A 852 -18.76 14.17 -53.84
CA ALA A 852 -19.34 13.41 -52.75
C ALA A 852 -18.50 12.16 -52.50
N GLY A 853 -18.28 11.79 -51.23
CA GLY A 853 -17.58 10.59 -50.81
C GLY A 853 -16.43 10.87 -49.82
N GLU A 854 -15.61 9.87 -49.59
CA GLU A 854 -14.50 9.96 -48.65
C GLU A 854 -13.35 10.82 -49.20
N LEU A 855 -12.59 11.39 -48.30
CA LEU A 855 -11.38 12.14 -48.62
C LEU A 855 -10.43 11.31 -49.48
N ALA A 856 -9.96 11.88 -50.60
CA ALA A 856 -8.89 11.29 -51.37
C ALA A 856 -7.90 12.34 -51.76
N ILE A 857 -6.60 11.99 -51.66
CA ILE A 857 -5.48 12.91 -51.98
C ILE A 857 -4.58 12.21 -53.00
N GLU A 858 -4.34 12.90 -54.10
CA GLU A 858 -3.33 12.54 -55.10
C GLU A 858 -2.18 13.53 -55.00
N VAL A 859 -0.93 13.04 -55.05
CA VAL A 859 0.26 13.89 -54.92
C VAL A 859 1.24 13.63 -56.05
N GLU A 860 1.83 14.72 -56.57
CA GLU A 860 2.91 14.68 -57.50
C GLU A 860 4.19 15.21 -56.81
N PHE A 861 5.23 14.37 -56.75
CA PHE A 861 6.49 14.72 -56.11
C PHE A 861 7.47 15.33 -57.11
N GLY A 862 8.20 16.33 -56.64
CA GLY A 862 9.29 16.94 -57.42
C GLY A 862 10.54 16.05 -57.48
N SER A 863 11.49 16.43 -58.37
CA SER A 863 12.77 15.74 -58.44
C SER A 863 13.66 16.08 -57.24
N ALA A 864 14.43 15.13 -56.73
CA ALA A 864 15.39 15.35 -55.62
C ALA A 864 16.50 16.41 -55.98
N ALA A 865 16.60 16.82 -57.22
CA ALA A 865 17.60 17.80 -57.71
C ALA A 865 17.17 19.27 -57.52
N GLU A 866 15.90 19.58 -57.24
CA GLU A 866 15.40 20.95 -57.10
C GLU A 866 15.44 21.47 -55.65
N SER A 867 16.03 20.72 -54.70
CA SER A 867 16.06 21.04 -53.27
C SER A 867 17.43 21.42 -52.71
N ALA A 868 18.31 21.99 -53.52
CA ALA A 868 19.62 22.56 -53.12
C ALA A 868 19.54 24.04 -52.79
#